data_8cc2120bc686729eed60c5a3412d06a1
#
_entry.id   8cc2120bc686729eed60c5a3412d06a1
#
_cell.length_a   1.000
_cell.length_b   1.000
_cell.length_c   1.000
_cell.angle_alpha   90.00
_cell.angle_beta   90.00
_cell.angle_gamma   90.00
#
_symmetry.space_group_name_H-M   'P 1'
#
loop_
_entity.id
_entity.type
_entity.pdbx_description
1 polymer ?
#
loop_
_entity_poly.entity_id
_entity_poly.type
_entity_poly.pdbx_seq_one_letter_code
_entity_poly.pdbx_strand_id
1 'polypeptide(L)'
;MLALQEAKDSRSKKVNKIEDVKALKSPMEAFARLEEYSKNGYDSIPAEDKSYFLKCFGIFDRPATPKQFMLRVRVTGGQLSFEQAMMIGELARKFGNDYIDLTTRMQVELRYLRIEDMPTILDELKSVGISTYQTGVDNFRNILIDPLEGKSTDSVIDATPIMRRLQESFLEKPEWISVLPRKFNTSISGSMANRSNIFSQDCAFVLANKNGEWGFNLYLGGKVGKIAKSADVFLRNSDEVELAFKAIITLFRDYGFRDNRNKNRLYFLLESVGIENFAKAIRTSAQKDFLTAGINMVQVEPYENQLGRVSLKDENFAVHMVVPSGIFSGTALMDAARACNVYGNGALSISVEQNIFMLGIKSSIVEPLLKEKIFERYKNINTPYFNNVIACAGTEHCPFGVIPNKPDAIEMADYLSKKVALPNDARVRMYWSACVKGCGINGLGDFGFEGCKTKVDGKSEYGVNISIGGKLLGESEEGHSLLKSVPLIYAKYYIEELMVVYATMRQANESFEKFYERVLQFYSRASLAFFMRINAYLKHNDMKRYVLELNEKPPTLGYEKFEVFEFGRKLYKNIIGTEAYTAYQDFAPLGNQKPANLKSVEKNINENIAQIVYKMIHPDVNQRAVVFSELVEEIPYI
;
A
#
# COMPACT_ATOMS: atom_id res chain seq x y z
N MET A 1 -32.05 -8.44 8.34
CA MET A 1 -32.28 -9.33 7.18
C MET A 1 -33.12 -8.67 6.08
N LEU A 2 -34.28 -8.03 6.39
CA LEU A 2 -35.15 -7.39 5.37
C LEU A 2 -34.36 -6.40 4.46
N ALA A 3 -33.63 -5.45 5.02
CA ALA A 3 -32.86 -4.48 4.25
C ALA A 3 -31.83 -5.12 3.28
N LEU A 4 -31.24 -6.26 3.65
CA LEU A 4 -30.33 -7.01 2.77
C LEU A 4 -31.08 -7.63 1.60
N GLN A 5 -32.28 -8.19 1.86
CA GLN A 5 -33.10 -8.77 0.83
C GLN A 5 -33.61 -7.70 -0.15
N GLU A 6 -34.11 -6.58 0.35
CA GLU A 6 -34.53 -5.43 -0.46
C GLU A 6 -33.40 -4.87 -1.32
N ALA A 7 -32.20 -4.71 -0.75
CA ALA A 7 -31.02 -4.27 -1.50
C ALA A 7 -30.65 -5.26 -2.61
N LYS A 8 -30.70 -6.58 -2.36
CA LYS A 8 -30.45 -7.61 -3.36
C LYS A 8 -31.51 -7.58 -4.46
N ASP A 9 -32.80 -7.46 -4.09
CA ASP A 9 -33.92 -7.47 -5.03
C ASP A 9 -34.01 -6.20 -5.90
N SER A 10 -33.42 -5.08 -5.41
CA SER A 10 -33.30 -3.84 -6.17
C SER A 10 -32.28 -3.91 -7.31
N ARG A 11 -31.40 -4.94 -7.32
CA ARG A 11 -30.36 -5.13 -8.33
C ARG A 11 -30.88 -5.87 -9.57
N SER A 12 -30.17 -5.71 -10.68
CA SER A 12 -30.46 -6.45 -11.90
C SER A 12 -30.43 -7.97 -11.67
N LYS A 13 -31.43 -8.69 -12.18
CA LYS A 13 -31.42 -10.16 -12.19
C LYS A 13 -30.34 -10.74 -13.13
N LYS A 14 -29.85 -9.95 -14.09
CA LYS A 14 -28.78 -10.36 -14.99
C LYS A 14 -27.46 -10.35 -14.21
N VAL A 15 -26.83 -11.49 -14.11
CA VAL A 15 -25.52 -11.64 -13.46
C VAL A 15 -24.37 -11.19 -14.39
N ASN A 16 -23.19 -10.94 -13.82
CA ASN A 16 -22.01 -10.62 -14.61
C ASN A 16 -21.38 -11.91 -15.19
N LYS A 17 -20.60 -11.77 -16.25
CA LYS A 17 -19.96 -12.88 -16.99
C LYS A 17 -19.16 -13.88 -16.12
N ILE A 18 -18.67 -13.47 -14.95
CA ILE A 18 -17.93 -14.36 -14.06
C ILE A 18 -18.90 -15.31 -13.33
N GLU A 19 -20.09 -14.85 -12.99
CA GLU A 19 -21.11 -15.74 -12.42
C GLU A 19 -21.57 -16.79 -13.44
N ASP A 20 -21.64 -16.42 -14.74
CA ASP A 20 -21.91 -17.37 -15.82
C ASP A 20 -20.80 -18.45 -15.89
N VAL A 21 -19.53 -18.05 -15.77
CA VAL A 21 -18.40 -19.00 -15.71
C VAL A 21 -18.51 -19.93 -14.50
N LYS A 22 -18.85 -19.39 -13.31
CA LYS A 22 -19.01 -20.20 -12.09
C LYS A 22 -20.11 -21.26 -12.21
N ALA A 23 -21.12 -21.00 -13.02
CA ALA A 23 -22.23 -21.91 -13.25
C ALA A 23 -21.87 -23.09 -14.15
N LEU A 24 -20.73 -23.07 -14.86
CA LEU A 24 -20.35 -24.13 -15.80
C LEU A 24 -20.00 -25.45 -15.10
N LYS A 25 -19.26 -25.37 -13.99
CA LYS A 25 -18.81 -26.55 -13.21
C LYS A 25 -18.26 -26.15 -11.85
N SER A 26 -18.03 -27.14 -11.00
CA SER A 26 -17.30 -26.95 -9.74
C SER A 26 -15.82 -26.66 -10.01
N PRO A 27 -15.18 -25.73 -9.25
CA PRO A 27 -13.71 -25.58 -9.32
C PRO A 27 -12.95 -26.87 -9.06
N MET A 28 -13.49 -27.77 -8.22
CA MET A 28 -12.87 -29.06 -7.92
C MET A 28 -12.76 -29.99 -9.15
N GLU A 29 -13.67 -29.87 -10.11
CA GLU A 29 -13.61 -30.63 -11.38
C GLU A 29 -12.38 -30.24 -12.21
N ALA A 30 -12.07 -28.91 -12.29
CA ALA A 30 -10.88 -28.44 -12.98
C ALA A 30 -9.60 -28.87 -12.25
N PHE A 31 -9.62 -28.82 -10.91
CA PHE A 31 -8.48 -29.24 -10.09
C PHE A 31 -8.18 -30.74 -10.19
N ALA A 32 -9.21 -31.58 -10.23
CA ALA A 32 -9.07 -33.04 -10.40
C ALA A 32 -8.43 -33.43 -11.74
N ARG A 33 -8.47 -32.55 -12.75
CA ARG A 33 -7.83 -32.77 -14.05
C ARG A 33 -6.39 -32.27 -14.14
N LEU A 34 -5.80 -31.80 -13.05
CA LEU A 34 -4.46 -31.19 -13.07
C LEU A 34 -3.39 -32.19 -13.55
N GLU A 35 -3.48 -33.46 -13.16
CA GLU A 35 -2.61 -34.54 -13.65
C GLU A 35 -2.75 -34.78 -15.16
N GLU A 36 -3.96 -34.68 -15.70
CA GLU A 36 -4.22 -34.76 -17.13
C GLU A 36 -3.58 -33.58 -17.86
N TYR A 37 -3.73 -32.35 -17.34
CA TYR A 37 -3.12 -31.14 -17.91
C TYR A 37 -1.60 -31.17 -17.89
N SER A 38 -1.02 -31.71 -16.81
CA SER A 38 0.44 -31.84 -16.71
C SER A 38 1.03 -32.79 -17.76
N LYS A 39 0.31 -33.85 -18.09
CA LYS A 39 0.74 -34.83 -19.11
C LYS A 39 0.53 -34.32 -20.54
N ASN A 40 -0.56 -33.59 -20.79
CA ASN A 40 -0.96 -33.15 -22.14
C ASN A 40 -0.48 -31.73 -22.48
N GLY A 41 0.08 -30.99 -21.51
CA GLY A 41 0.66 -29.67 -21.67
C GLY A 41 -0.35 -28.53 -21.72
N TYR A 42 0.16 -27.31 -21.78
CA TYR A 42 -0.58 -26.06 -21.68
C TYR A 42 -1.78 -25.94 -22.65
N ASP A 43 -1.61 -26.40 -23.90
CA ASP A 43 -2.62 -26.20 -24.95
C ASP A 43 -3.86 -27.11 -24.73
N SER A 44 -3.76 -28.14 -23.90
CA SER A 44 -4.87 -29.04 -23.51
C SER A 44 -5.84 -28.43 -22.48
N ILE A 45 -5.45 -27.34 -21.82
CA ILE A 45 -6.22 -26.76 -20.71
C ILE A 45 -7.36 -25.92 -21.29
N PRO A 46 -8.63 -26.16 -20.93
CA PRO A 46 -9.78 -25.33 -21.33
C PRO A 46 -9.59 -23.85 -20.95
N ALA A 47 -10.11 -22.95 -21.77
CA ALA A 47 -9.95 -21.50 -21.58
C ALA A 47 -10.52 -21.02 -20.25
N GLU A 48 -11.69 -21.54 -19.83
CA GLU A 48 -12.33 -21.24 -18.55
C GLU A 48 -11.50 -21.74 -17.36
N ASP A 49 -10.79 -22.86 -17.49
CA ASP A 49 -9.93 -23.38 -16.44
C ASP A 49 -8.72 -22.47 -16.24
N LYS A 50 -8.04 -22.09 -17.32
CA LYS A 50 -6.93 -21.11 -17.28
C LYS A 50 -7.37 -19.74 -16.77
N SER A 51 -8.52 -19.26 -17.24
CA SER A 51 -8.98 -17.91 -16.93
C SER A 51 -9.59 -17.78 -15.53
N TYR A 52 -10.18 -18.84 -14.97
CA TYR A 52 -10.92 -18.77 -13.72
C TYR A 52 -10.67 -19.93 -12.73
N PHE A 53 -10.96 -21.19 -13.10
CA PHE A 53 -11.06 -22.29 -12.13
C PHE A 53 -9.73 -22.63 -11.46
N LEU A 54 -8.64 -22.75 -12.21
CA LEU A 54 -7.31 -23.01 -11.64
C LEU A 54 -6.82 -21.87 -10.72
N LYS A 55 -7.30 -20.64 -10.94
CA LYS A 55 -6.98 -19.52 -10.06
C LYS A 55 -7.61 -19.66 -8.67
N CYS A 56 -8.62 -20.48 -8.49
CA CYS A 56 -9.14 -20.82 -7.17
C CYS A 56 -8.09 -21.53 -6.30
N PHE A 57 -7.17 -22.25 -6.93
CA PHE A 57 -6.10 -23.03 -6.32
C PHE A 57 -4.71 -22.34 -6.42
N GLY A 58 -4.70 -21.05 -6.74
CA GLY A 58 -3.46 -20.26 -6.80
C GLY A 58 -2.70 -20.35 -8.12
N ILE A 59 -3.19 -21.10 -9.10
CA ILE A 59 -2.53 -21.30 -10.41
C ILE A 59 -3.04 -20.26 -11.39
N PHE A 60 -2.19 -19.30 -11.76
CA PHE A 60 -2.56 -18.18 -12.62
C PHE A 60 -1.82 -18.21 -13.94
N ASP A 61 -2.55 -18.41 -15.03
CA ASP A 61 -2.06 -18.12 -16.38
C ASP A 61 -1.83 -16.60 -16.53
N ARG A 62 -0.69 -16.24 -17.14
CA ARG A 62 -0.26 -14.85 -17.28
C ARG A 62 0.13 -14.52 -18.73
N PRO A 63 -0.57 -13.58 -19.39
CA PRO A 63 -0.21 -13.18 -20.76
C PRO A 63 1.22 -12.67 -20.92
N ALA A 64 1.78 -12.05 -19.87
CA ALA A 64 3.15 -11.53 -19.89
C ALA A 64 4.23 -12.62 -19.94
N THR A 65 3.90 -13.85 -19.48
CA THR A 65 4.78 -15.03 -19.54
C THR A 65 4.04 -16.18 -20.23
N PRO A 66 3.95 -16.18 -21.58
CA PRO A 66 3.14 -17.14 -22.31
C PRO A 66 3.50 -18.60 -21.99
N LYS A 67 2.46 -19.43 -21.79
CA LYS A 67 2.57 -20.86 -21.40
C LYS A 67 3.20 -21.11 -20.02
N GLN A 68 3.48 -20.07 -19.26
CA GLN A 68 3.98 -20.18 -17.88
C GLN A 68 2.94 -19.67 -16.89
N PHE A 69 2.97 -20.25 -15.70
CA PHE A 69 2.05 -19.94 -14.62
C PHE A 69 2.75 -19.22 -13.47
N MET A 70 1.98 -18.41 -12.77
CA MET A 70 2.31 -17.94 -11.44
C MET A 70 1.52 -18.75 -10.42
N LEU A 71 2.17 -19.30 -9.41
CA LEU A 71 1.52 -19.96 -8.28
C LEU A 71 1.55 -19.05 -7.07
N ARG A 72 0.38 -18.74 -6.52
CA ARG A 72 0.28 -17.99 -5.26
C ARG A 72 0.19 -18.96 -4.09
N VAL A 73 1.22 -18.94 -3.28
CA VAL A 73 1.37 -19.76 -2.08
C VAL A 73 0.73 -19.03 -0.89
N ARG A 74 -0.16 -19.70 -0.17
CA ARG A 74 -0.78 -19.15 1.05
C ARG A 74 0.18 -19.29 2.22
N VAL A 75 0.72 -18.17 2.67
CA VAL A 75 1.53 -18.10 3.89
C VAL A 75 0.62 -17.63 5.03
N THR A 76 0.20 -18.54 5.89
CA THR A 76 -0.77 -18.27 6.95
C THR A 76 -0.23 -17.24 7.93
N GLY A 77 -0.89 -16.08 8.03
CA GLY A 77 -0.43 -14.95 8.86
C GLY A 77 0.95 -14.40 8.47
N GLY A 78 1.44 -14.69 7.26
CA GLY A 78 2.78 -14.30 6.83
C GLY A 78 3.93 -15.08 7.48
N GLN A 79 3.63 -16.07 8.33
CA GLN A 79 4.64 -16.80 9.09
C GLN A 79 5.11 -18.05 8.34
N LEU A 80 6.41 -18.26 8.27
CA LEU A 80 7.06 -19.42 7.67
C LEU A 80 7.95 -20.11 8.72
N SER A 81 7.83 -21.43 8.84
CA SER A 81 8.84 -22.23 9.51
C SER A 81 10.11 -22.33 8.64
N PHE A 82 11.19 -22.84 9.23
CA PHE A 82 12.43 -23.13 8.50
C PHE A 82 12.16 -24.04 7.30
N GLU A 83 11.45 -25.16 7.52
CA GLU A 83 11.14 -26.15 6.48
C GLU A 83 10.28 -25.56 5.37
N GLN A 84 9.29 -24.73 5.72
CA GLN A 84 8.43 -24.07 4.76
C GLN A 84 9.21 -23.08 3.89
N ALA A 85 10.08 -22.26 4.49
CA ALA A 85 10.91 -21.31 3.77
C ALA A 85 11.92 -22.02 2.85
N MET A 86 12.54 -23.10 3.32
CA MET A 86 13.43 -23.93 2.52
C MET A 86 12.71 -24.54 1.32
N MET A 87 11.54 -25.16 1.53
CA MET A 87 10.74 -25.77 0.46
C MET A 87 10.34 -24.74 -0.61
N ILE A 88 9.79 -23.59 -0.21
CA ILE A 88 9.43 -22.52 -1.16
C ILE A 88 10.66 -22.09 -1.96
N GLY A 89 11.82 -21.90 -1.29
CA GLY A 89 13.07 -21.50 -1.94
C GLY A 89 13.58 -22.53 -2.95
N GLU A 90 13.53 -23.82 -2.60
CA GLU A 90 13.94 -24.92 -3.49
C GLU A 90 13.04 -25.01 -4.73
N LEU A 91 11.71 -24.90 -4.55
CA LEU A 91 10.75 -24.91 -5.66
C LEU A 91 10.95 -23.72 -6.59
N ALA A 92 11.19 -22.52 -6.06
CA ALA A 92 11.49 -21.33 -6.86
C ALA A 92 12.77 -21.55 -7.70
N ARG A 93 13.84 -22.07 -7.08
CA ARG A 93 15.11 -22.33 -7.75
C ARG A 93 14.99 -23.41 -8.81
N LYS A 94 14.30 -24.51 -8.51
CA LYS A 94 14.20 -25.67 -9.40
C LYS A 94 13.26 -25.43 -10.59
N PHE A 95 12.12 -24.78 -10.36
CA PHE A 95 11.04 -24.68 -11.36
C PHE A 95 10.71 -23.25 -11.78
N GLY A 96 11.14 -22.22 -11.02
CA GLY A 96 10.68 -20.84 -11.16
C GLY A 96 11.79 -19.80 -11.42
N ASN A 97 12.87 -20.17 -12.11
CA ASN A 97 13.99 -19.27 -12.44
C ASN A 97 14.61 -18.58 -11.21
N ASP A 98 14.56 -19.23 -10.05
CA ASP A 98 15.00 -18.67 -8.76
C ASP A 98 14.33 -17.33 -8.39
N TYR A 99 13.09 -17.12 -8.83
CA TYR A 99 12.36 -15.85 -8.67
C TYR A 99 11.17 -16.01 -7.74
N ILE A 100 11.04 -15.11 -6.77
CA ILE A 100 9.95 -15.00 -5.82
C ILE A 100 9.45 -13.55 -5.78
N ASP A 101 8.12 -13.36 -5.73
CA ASP A 101 7.50 -12.11 -5.32
C ASP A 101 6.88 -12.25 -3.93
N LEU A 102 7.30 -11.41 -3.00
CA LEU A 102 6.56 -11.18 -1.76
C LEU A 102 5.38 -10.24 -2.05
N THR A 103 4.23 -10.53 -1.44
CA THR A 103 3.01 -9.82 -1.77
C THR A 103 2.54 -8.89 -0.64
N THR A 104 1.74 -7.88 -0.99
CA THR A 104 1.06 -6.97 -0.04
C THR A 104 0.03 -7.68 0.86
N ARG A 105 -0.08 -9.02 0.78
CA ARG A 105 -0.90 -9.88 1.64
C ARG A 105 -0.09 -10.93 2.35
N MET A 106 1.20 -10.64 2.60
CA MET A 106 2.09 -11.51 3.36
C MET A 106 2.15 -12.94 2.78
N GLN A 107 2.07 -13.05 1.44
CA GLN A 107 2.12 -14.31 0.71
C GLN A 107 3.33 -14.32 -0.23
N VAL A 108 3.62 -15.49 -0.80
CA VAL A 108 4.64 -15.69 -1.82
C VAL A 108 4.00 -16.02 -3.16
N GLU A 109 4.53 -15.46 -4.24
CA GLU A 109 4.22 -15.86 -5.62
C GLU A 109 5.47 -16.48 -6.24
N LEU A 110 5.36 -17.76 -6.65
CA LEU A 110 6.32 -18.44 -7.50
C LEU A 110 5.96 -18.15 -8.96
N ARG A 111 6.96 -17.88 -9.78
CA ARG A 111 6.73 -17.48 -11.18
C ARG A 111 7.42 -18.39 -12.16
N TYR A 112 7.11 -18.23 -13.46
CA TYR A 112 7.70 -18.95 -14.58
C TYR A 112 7.49 -20.48 -14.54
N LEU A 113 6.48 -20.93 -13.77
CA LEU A 113 6.20 -22.36 -13.59
C LEU A 113 5.50 -22.94 -14.81
N ARG A 114 5.78 -24.19 -15.11
CA ARG A 114 5.14 -24.95 -16.18
C ARG A 114 4.02 -25.81 -15.62
N ILE A 115 3.00 -26.10 -16.44
CA ILE A 115 1.88 -26.94 -16.01
C ILE A 115 2.34 -28.38 -15.73
N GLU A 116 3.36 -28.82 -16.46
CA GLU A 116 3.95 -30.17 -16.34
C GLU A 116 4.53 -30.42 -14.93
N ASP A 117 5.03 -29.37 -14.28
CA ASP A 117 5.66 -29.44 -12.96
C ASP A 117 4.65 -29.20 -11.81
N MET A 118 3.44 -28.71 -12.14
CA MET A 118 2.48 -28.22 -11.15
C MET A 118 2.03 -29.25 -10.11
N PRO A 119 1.71 -30.53 -10.47
CA PRO A 119 1.35 -31.54 -9.48
C PRO A 119 2.47 -31.75 -8.45
N THR A 120 3.72 -31.90 -8.92
CA THR A 120 4.89 -32.08 -8.03
C THR A 120 5.05 -30.88 -7.10
N ILE A 121 4.93 -29.65 -7.60
CA ILE A 121 5.05 -28.42 -6.79
C ILE A 121 3.98 -28.36 -5.70
N LEU A 122 2.74 -28.72 -6.03
CA LEU A 122 1.65 -28.72 -5.06
C LEU A 122 1.81 -29.81 -3.98
N ASP A 123 2.28 -30.99 -4.35
CA ASP A 123 2.54 -32.09 -3.41
C ASP A 123 3.69 -31.75 -2.45
N GLU A 124 4.77 -31.16 -2.94
CA GLU A 124 5.89 -30.69 -2.12
C GLU A 124 5.47 -29.59 -1.14
N LEU A 125 4.68 -28.60 -1.59
CA LEU A 125 4.12 -27.56 -0.69
C LEU A 125 3.22 -28.18 0.38
N LYS A 126 2.37 -29.13 -0.01
CA LYS A 126 1.48 -29.84 0.91
C LYS A 126 2.25 -30.64 1.95
N SER A 127 3.39 -31.25 1.59
CA SER A 127 4.24 -32.05 2.50
C SER A 127 4.74 -31.25 3.69
N VAL A 128 4.89 -29.92 3.54
CA VAL A 128 5.28 -28.99 4.61
C VAL A 128 4.07 -28.18 5.16
N GLY A 129 2.85 -28.64 4.91
CA GLY A 129 1.61 -28.03 5.43
C GLY A 129 1.24 -26.70 4.81
N ILE A 130 1.67 -26.42 3.57
CA ILE A 130 1.34 -25.20 2.84
C ILE A 130 0.20 -25.46 1.85
N SER A 131 -0.80 -24.61 1.87
CA SER A 131 -1.93 -24.59 0.94
C SER A 131 -1.77 -23.50 -0.13
N THR A 132 -2.37 -23.73 -1.31
CA THR A 132 -2.53 -22.72 -2.36
C THR A 132 -4.01 -22.38 -2.61
N TYR A 133 -4.91 -23.08 -1.92
CA TYR A 133 -6.35 -22.96 -2.09
C TYR A 133 -6.85 -21.55 -1.80
N GLN A 134 -7.87 -21.13 -2.55
CA GLN A 134 -8.63 -19.90 -2.34
C GLN A 134 -7.78 -18.61 -2.37
N THR A 135 -6.55 -18.66 -2.91
CA THR A 135 -5.67 -17.50 -3.01
C THR A 135 -6.01 -16.60 -4.20
N GLY A 136 -6.86 -17.06 -5.12
CA GLY A 136 -7.31 -16.32 -6.31
C GLY A 136 -8.82 -16.04 -6.33
N VAL A 137 -9.24 -15.29 -7.32
CA VAL A 137 -10.60 -14.95 -7.73
C VAL A 137 -11.59 -14.66 -6.58
N ASP A 138 -12.79 -15.22 -6.57
CA ASP A 138 -13.90 -14.86 -5.69
C ASP A 138 -13.94 -15.72 -4.42
N ASN A 139 -12.86 -15.70 -3.70
CA ASN A 139 -12.67 -16.46 -2.48
C ASN A 139 -12.33 -15.53 -1.30
N PHE A 140 -12.46 -16.05 -0.08
CA PHE A 140 -11.80 -15.43 1.06
C PHE A 140 -10.28 -15.59 0.90
N ARG A 141 -9.57 -14.52 1.22
CA ARG A 141 -8.13 -14.45 0.97
C ARG A 141 -7.33 -14.75 2.23
N ASN A 142 -6.01 -14.76 2.10
CA ASN A 142 -5.16 -14.84 3.28
C ASN A 142 -5.56 -13.78 4.29
N ILE A 143 -5.70 -14.17 5.55
CA ILE A 143 -6.02 -13.25 6.65
C ILE A 143 -4.72 -12.55 7.05
N LEU A 144 -4.72 -11.22 7.01
CA LEU A 144 -3.60 -10.41 7.45
C LEU A 144 -3.58 -10.33 8.97
N ILE A 145 -2.38 -10.39 9.52
CA ILE A 145 -2.08 -10.23 10.93
C ILE A 145 -0.85 -9.33 11.07
N ASP A 146 -0.59 -8.80 12.23
CA ASP A 146 0.69 -8.13 12.48
C ASP A 146 1.86 -9.12 12.25
N PRO A 147 2.91 -8.78 11.49
CA PRO A 147 4.05 -9.69 11.30
C PRO A 147 4.74 -10.08 12.60
N LEU A 148 4.57 -9.28 13.67
CA LEU A 148 5.11 -9.51 15.01
C LEU A 148 4.03 -9.83 16.04
N GLU A 149 2.87 -10.30 15.59
CA GLU A 149 1.69 -10.59 16.43
C GLU A 149 2.03 -11.49 17.61
N GLY A 150 1.57 -11.11 18.78
CA GLY A 150 1.82 -11.83 20.03
C GLY A 150 3.24 -11.68 20.58
N LYS A 151 4.20 -11.17 19.80
CA LYS A 151 5.64 -11.16 20.12
C LYS A 151 6.19 -9.77 20.42
N SER A 152 5.76 -8.73 19.67
CA SER A 152 6.21 -7.35 19.91
C SER A 152 5.72 -6.81 21.26
N THR A 153 6.47 -5.86 21.80
CA THR A 153 6.16 -5.24 23.13
C THR A 153 4.82 -4.50 23.12
N ASP A 154 4.35 -4.05 21.98
CA ASP A 154 3.06 -3.38 21.79
C ASP A 154 1.90 -4.33 21.43
N SER A 155 2.15 -5.65 21.34
CA SER A 155 1.10 -6.65 21.17
C SER A 155 0.43 -6.97 22.50
N VAL A 156 -0.87 -6.73 22.63
CA VAL A 156 -1.66 -6.96 23.84
C VAL A 156 -2.31 -8.34 23.83
N ILE A 157 -2.93 -8.69 22.71
CA ILE A 157 -3.54 -10.01 22.47
C ILE A 157 -2.73 -10.73 21.39
N ASP A 158 -2.42 -12.01 21.56
CA ASP A 158 -1.95 -12.84 20.45
C ASP A 158 -3.15 -13.31 19.62
N ALA A 159 -3.38 -12.66 18.49
CA ALA A 159 -4.46 -13.02 17.59
C ALA A 159 -4.11 -14.16 16.64
N THR A 160 -2.89 -14.73 16.69
CA THR A 160 -2.46 -15.84 15.81
C THR A 160 -3.38 -17.06 15.92
N PRO A 161 -3.74 -17.56 17.11
CA PRO A 161 -4.66 -18.70 17.24
C PRO A 161 -6.05 -18.40 16.67
N ILE A 162 -6.54 -17.17 16.90
CA ILE A 162 -7.84 -16.72 16.38
C ILE A 162 -7.81 -16.71 14.86
N MET A 163 -6.79 -16.10 14.25
CA MET A 163 -6.62 -16.05 12.80
C MET A 163 -6.61 -17.43 12.16
N ARG A 164 -5.90 -18.41 12.75
CA ARG A 164 -5.88 -19.81 12.29
C ARG A 164 -7.27 -20.42 12.33
N ARG A 165 -8.00 -20.27 13.44
CA ARG A 165 -9.37 -20.76 13.60
C ARG A 165 -10.32 -20.15 12.57
N LEU A 166 -10.21 -18.86 12.28
CA LEU A 166 -10.99 -18.20 11.22
C LEU A 166 -10.68 -18.79 9.84
N GLN A 167 -9.42 -19.04 9.54
CA GLN A 167 -9.00 -19.65 8.28
C GLN A 167 -9.54 -21.09 8.14
N GLU A 168 -9.39 -21.93 9.14
CA GLU A 168 -9.87 -23.32 9.17
C GLU A 168 -11.39 -23.43 8.99
N SER A 169 -12.14 -22.40 9.33
CA SER A 169 -13.58 -22.36 9.13
C SER A 169 -14.00 -22.48 7.66
N PHE A 170 -13.15 -22.09 6.70
CA PHE A 170 -13.50 -21.99 5.28
C PHE A 170 -12.44 -22.54 4.32
N LEU A 171 -11.18 -22.66 4.76
CA LEU A 171 -10.07 -23.08 3.88
C LEU A 171 -10.25 -24.56 3.48
N GLU A 172 -10.01 -24.84 2.19
CA GLU A 172 -10.05 -26.17 1.57
C GLU A 172 -11.41 -26.88 1.63
N LYS A 173 -12.46 -26.18 2.07
CA LYS A 173 -13.81 -26.73 2.06
C LYS A 173 -14.45 -26.49 0.70
N PRO A 174 -14.78 -27.55 -0.07
CA PRO A 174 -15.29 -27.42 -1.44
C PRO A 174 -16.51 -26.49 -1.58
N GLU A 175 -17.41 -26.52 -0.61
CA GLU A 175 -18.61 -25.70 -0.56
C GLU A 175 -18.33 -24.20 -0.35
N TRP A 176 -17.09 -23.83 -0.05
CA TRP A 176 -16.66 -22.45 0.14
C TRP A 176 -15.68 -21.96 -0.95
N ILE A 177 -15.38 -22.78 -1.96
CA ILE A 177 -14.49 -22.39 -3.06
C ILE A 177 -15.30 -21.69 -4.14
N SER A 178 -14.95 -20.43 -4.46
CA SER A 178 -15.56 -19.65 -5.56
C SER A 178 -17.01 -19.19 -5.34
N VAL A 179 -17.55 -19.33 -4.13
CA VAL A 179 -18.97 -19.04 -3.85
C VAL A 179 -19.27 -17.57 -3.55
N LEU A 180 -18.26 -16.78 -3.25
CA LEU A 180 -18.44 -15.36 -2.91
C LEU A 180 -18.70 -14.51 -4.17
N PRO A 181 -19.45 -13.40 -4.05
CA PRO A 181 -19.63 -12.45 -5.17
C PRO A 181 -18.32 -11.84 -5.67
N ARG A 182 -17.35 -11.71 -4.77
CA ARG A 182 -16.01 -11.11 -5.01
C ARG A 182 -15.01 -11.59 -3.98
N LYS A 183 -13.70 -11.34 -4.22
CA LYS A 183 -12.66 -11.55 -3.21
C LYS A 183 -13.06 -10.90 -1.89
N PHE A 184 -12.80 -11.58 -0.79
CA PHE A 184 -13.03 -11.09 0.56
C PHE A 184 -11.68 -11.05 1.31
N ASN A 185 -11.29 -9.87 1.75
CA ASN A 185 -10.04 -9.64 2.46
C ASN A 185 -10.35 -9.43 3.95
N THR A 186 -9.56 -10.04 4.81
CA THR A 186 -9.72 -9.94 6.26
C THR A 186 -8.39 -9.60 6.90
N SER A 187 -8.44 -8.86 7.99
CA SER A 187 -7.32 -8.67 8.92
C SER A 187 -7.77 -8.78 10.36
N ILE A 188 -6.85 -9.19 11.21
CA ILE A 188 -7.01 -9.19 12.66
C ILE A 188 -5.67 -8.80 13.29
N SER A 189 -5.67 -7.97 14.32
CA SER A 189 -4.47 -7.68 15.11
C SER A 189 -4.82 -7.32 16.53
N GLY A 190 -4.08 -7.92 17.47
CA GLY A 190 -4.08 -7.60 18.88
C GLY A 190 -2.94 -6.66 19.28
N SER A 191 -2.30 -6.00 18.31
CA SER A 191 -1.23 -5.02 18.53
C SER A 191 -1.77 -3.58 18.57
N MET A 192 -1.10 -2.71 19.34
CA MET A 192 -1.38 -1.28 19.37
C MET A 192 -0.82 -0.54 18.13
N ALA A 193 -0.03 -1.21 17.28
CA ALA A 193 0.51 -0.69 16.04
C ALA A 193 -0.20 -1.29 14.82
N ASN A 194 -0.40 -0.49 13.77
CA ASN A 194 -1.01 -0.93 12.51
C ASN A 194 0.06 -1.35 11.50
N ARG A 195 0.65 -2.55 11.66
CA ARG A 195 1.63 -3.14 10.73
C ARG A 195 1.00 -4.01 9.63
N SER A 196 -0.33 -4.05 9.52
CA SER A 196 -1.04 -4.90 8.56
C SER A 196 -1.96 -4.13 7.60
N ASN A 197 -1.93 -2.79 7.63
CA ASN A 197 -2.89 -1.94 6.92
C ASN A 197 -4.34 -2.38 7.20
N ILE A 198 -4.64 -2.60 8.49
CA ILE A 198 -5.82 -3.30 9.00
C ILE A 198 -7.13 -2.72 8.48
N PHE A 199 -7.25 -1.39 8.38
CA PHE A 199 -8.48 -0.71 7.95
C PHE A 199 -8.73 -0.72 6.43
N SER A 200 -7.82 -1.27 5.62
CA SER A 200 -7.98 -1.38 4.17
C SER A 200 -8.70 -2.65 3.72
N GLN A 201 -9.16 -3.49 4.66
CA GLN A 201 -9.73 -4.79 4.39
C GLN A 201 -11.27 -4.76 4.38
N ASP A 202 -11.92 -5.74 3.69
CA ASP A 202 -13.40 -5.87 3.70
C ASP A 202 -13.93 -6.09 5.12
N CYS A 203 -13.17 -6.78 5.96
CA CYS A 203 -13.46 -7.07 7.37
C CYS A 203 -12.18 -6.94 8.18
N ALA A 204 -12.23 -6.21 9.28
CA ALA A 204 -11.10 -6.03 10.19
C ALA A 204 -11.53 -6.17 11.65
N PHE A 205 -10.75 -6.95 12.40
CA PHE A 205 -10.88 -7.11 13.85
C PHE A 205 -9.72 -6.37 14.50
N VAL A 206 -10.01 -5.23 15.11
CA VAL A 206 -9.03 -4.24 15.56
C VAL A 206 -8.98 -4.22 17.08
N LEU A 207 -7.77 -4.28 17.66
CA LEU A 207 -7.58 -4.22 19.11
C LEU A 207 -8.37 -3.06 19.73
N ALA A 208 -9.13 -3.38 20.75
CA ALA A 208 -9.95 -2.42 21.46
C ALA A 208 -9.99 -2.70 22.97
N ASN A 209 -10.30 -1.66 23.75
CA ASN A 209 -10.59 -1.77 25.17
C ASN A 209 -12.00 -1.25 25.45
N LYS A 210 -12.79 -2.02 26.18
CA LYS A 210 -14.11 -1.63 26.65
C LYS A 210 -14.22 -1.81 28.15
N ASN A 211 -14.25 -0.70 28.89
CA ASN A 211 -14.36 -0.69 30.35
C ASN A 211 -13.30 -1.57 31.07
N GLY A 212 -12.07 -1.58 30.53
CA GLY A 212 -10.97 -2.39 31.07
C GLY A 212 -10.86 -3.80 30.47
N GLU A 213 -11.86 -4.27 29.74
CA GLU A 213 -11.82 -5.54 29.03
C GLU A 213 -11.18 -5.38 27.64
N TRP A 214 -10.17 -6.20 27.34
CA TRP A 214 -9.50 -6.24 26.04
C TRP A 214 -10.24 -7.17 25.08
N GLY A 215 -10.36 -6.74 23.84
CA GLY A 215 -11.01 -7.49 22.76
C GLY A 215 -10.82 -6.82 21.43
N PHE A 216 -11.80 -6.97 20.54
CA PHE A 216 -11.70 -6.46 19.17
C PHE A 216 -12.94 -5.66 18.78
N ASN A 217 -12.75 -4.48 18.21
CA ASN A 217 -13.79 -3.79 17.48
C ASN A 217 -13.88 -4.35 16.05
N LEU A 218 -15.08 -4.45 15.51
CA LEU A 218 -15.34 -4.85 14.12
C LEU A 218 -15.42 -3.61 13.21
N TYR A 219 -14.59 -3.62 12.16
CA TYR A 219 -14.63 -2.65 11.07
C TYR A 219 -14.93 -3.33 9.74
N LEU A 220 -15.74 -2.70 8.88
CA LEU A 220 -16.23 -3.28 7.64
C LEU A 220 -16.11 -2.32 6.45
N GLY A 221 -15.95 -2.88 5.25
CA GLY A 221 -16.08 -2.17 3.99
C GLY A 221 -14.81 -1.52 3.45
N GLY A 222 -13.65 -1.81 4.02
CA GLY A 222 -12.37 -1.36 3.48
C GLY A 222 -12.11 -1.95 2.08
N LYS A 223 -11.62 -1.12 1.20
CA LYS A 223 -11.15 -1.48 -0.13
C LYS A 223 -10.25 -0.36 -0.64
N VAL A 224 -9.70 -0.53 -1.83
CA VAL A 224 -8.99 0.55 -2.52
C VAL A 224 -9.86 1.80 -2.58
N GLY A 225 -9.32 2.92 -2.14
CA GLY A 225 -9.99 4.21 -2.12
C GLY A 225 -11.05 4.34 -1.02
N LYS A 226 -11.08 3.42 -0.02
CA LYS A 226 -12.02 3.48 1.11
C LYS A 226 -11.47 2.77 2.34
N ILE A 227 -11.51 3.45 3.47
CA ILE A 227 -11.20 2.90 4.78
C ILE A 227 -12.43 2.18 5.35
N ALA A 228 -12.22 1.06 6.03
CA ALA A 228 -13.26 0.33 6.75
C ALA A 228 -13.83 1.21 7.89
N LYS A 229 -15.14 1.14 8.07
CA LYS A 229 -15.85 1.89 9.11
C LYS A 229 -16.23 0.98 10.27
N SER A 230 -16.29 1.53 11.48
CA SER A 230 -16.78 0.81 12.66
C SER A 230 -18.21 0.30 12.44
N ALA A 231 -18.43 -0.96 12.76
CA ALA A 231 -19.76 -1.59 12.77
C ALA A 231 -20.47 -1.46 14.12
N ASP A 232 -19.90 -0.71 15.04
CA ASP A 232 -20.35 -0.59 16.43
C ASP A 232 -20.55 -1.96 17.11
N VAL A 233 -19.55 -2.82 16.99
CA VAL A 233 -19.51 -4.17 17.58
C VAL A 233 -18.18 -4.37 18.27
N PHE A 234 -18.25 -4.79 19.55
CA PHE A 234 -17.10 -5.26 20.33
C PHE A 234 -17.21 -6.76 20.56
N LEU A 235 -16.11 -7.46 20.35
CA LEU A 235 -15.97 -8.91 20.42
C LEU A 235 -14.94 -9.26 21.51
N ARG A 236 -15.38 -9.96 22.55
CA ARG A 236 -14.60 -10.17 23.78
C ARG A 236 -13.56 -11.28 23.69
N ASN A 237 -13.79 -12.26 22.82
CA ASN A 237 -12.97 -13.48 22.76
C ASN A 237 -13.01 -14.14 21.36
N SER A 238 -12.24 -15.22 21.22
CA SER A 238 -12.14 -15.97 19.97
C SER A 238 -13.47 -16.51 19.44
N ASP A 239 -14.39 -16.92 20.34
CA ASP A 239 -15.67 -17.49 19.93
C ASP A 239 -16.58 -16.42 19.32
N GLU A 240 -16.63 -15.22 19.92
CA GLU A 240 -17.40 -14.10 19.37
C GLU A 240 -16.80 -13.59 18.05
N VAL A 241 -15.47 -13.57 17.90
CA VAL A 241 -14.80 -13.22 16.64
C VAL A 241 -15.16 -14.24 15.54
N GLU A 242 -15.11 -15.53 15.84
CA GLU A 242 -15.46 -16.58 14.88
C GLU A 242 -16.93 -16.53 14.48
N LEU A 243 -17.85 -16.36 15.44
CA LEU A 243 -19.29 -16.23 15.17
C LEU A 243 -19.59 -15.04 14.25
N ALA A 244 -19.01 -13.87 14.57
CA ALA A 244 -19.16 -12.67 13.75
C ALA A 244 -18.58 -12.88 12.34
N PHE A 245 -17.40 -13.48 12.22
CA PHE A 245 -16.74 -13.74 10.94
C PHE A 245 -17.57 -14.68 10.05
N LYS A 246 -18.04 -15.80 10.59
CA LYS A 246 -18.93 -16.74 9.88
C LYS A 246 -20.21 -16.07 9.40
N ALA A 247 -20.84 -15.27 10.25
CA ALA A 247 -22.02 -14.51 9.89
C ALA A 247 -21.75 -13.55 8.74
N ILE A 248 -20.64 -12.77 8.78
CA ILE A 248 -20.29 -11.80 7.75
C ILE A 248 -20.06 -12.47 6.40
N ILE A 249 -19.26 -13.54 6.34
CA ILE A 249 -18.98 -14.26 5.08
C ILE A 249 -20.26 -14.89 4.52
N THR A 250 -21.09 -15.48 5.36
CA THR A 250 -22.38 -16.08 4.94
C THR A 250 -23.31 -15.01 4.37
N LEU A 251 -23.48 -13.89 5.07
CA LEU A 251 -24.29 -12.76 4.59
C LEU A 251 -23.75 -12.20 3.27
N PHE A 252 -22.44 -12.08 3.12
CA PHE A 252 -21.85 -11.62 1.86
C PHE A 252 -22.04 -12.62 0.72
N ARG A 253 -21.93 -13.92 0.98
CA ARG A 253 -22.24 -14.98 0.00
C ARG A 253 -23.69 -14.88 -0.48
N ASP A 254 -24.64 -14.72 0.43
CA ASP A 254 -26.08 -14.86 0.18
C ASP A 254 -26.71 -13.57 -0.36
N TYR A 255 -26.25 -12.41 0.10
CA TYR A 255 -26.82 -11.10 -0.23
C TYR A 255 -25.92 -10.19 -1.06
N GLY A 256 -24.62 -10.51 -1.23
CA GLY A 256 -23.70 -9.71 -2.00
C GLY A 256 -24.09 -9.61 -3.49
N PHE A 257 -23.89 -8.43 -4.08
CA PHE A 257 -24.30 -8.14 -5.45
C PHE A 257 -23.50 -8.94 -6.48
N ARG A 258 -24.17 -9.43 -7.55
CA ARG A 258 -23.57 -10.27 -8.59
C ARG A 258 -23.80 -9.75 -10.01
N ASP A 259 -24.48 -8.63 -10.18
CA ASP A 259 -24.82 -8.03 -11.47
C ASP A 259 -23.65 -7.29 -12.12
N ASN A 260 -22.90 -6.49 -11.35
CA ASN A 260 -21.82 -5.66 -11.85
C ASN A 260 -20.48 -5.97 -11.16
N ARG A 261 -19.51 -6.50 -11.93
CA ARG A 261 -18.20 -6.90 -11.43
C ARG A 261 -17.40 -5.78 -10.73
N ASN A 262 -17.64 -4.52 -11.08
CA ASN A 262 -16.98 -3.37 -10.48
C ASN A 262 -17.67 -2.90 -9.18
N LYS A 263 -18.91 -3.35 -8.93
CA LYS A 263 -19.76 -2.96 -7.79
C LYS A 263 -20.23 -4.15 -6.95
N ASN A 264 -19.43 -5.20 -6.82
CA ASN A 264 -19.78 -6.41 -6.08
C ASN A 264 -18.84 -6.78 -4.91
N ARG A 265 -17.99 -5.83 -4.44
CA ARG A 265 -17.28 -5.95 -3.15
C ARG A 265 -18.27 -5.72 -1.99
N LEU A 266 -17.93 -6.21 -0.80
CA LEU A 266 -18.72 -5.99 0.41
C LEU A 266 -19.06 -4.51 0.63
N TYR A 267 -18.11 -3.62 0.38
CA TYR A 267 -18.31 -2.17 0.45
C TYR A 267 -19.61 -1.68 -0.23
N PHE A 268 -19.92 -2.18 -1.42
CA PHE A 268 -21.10 -1.72 -2.16
C PHE A 268 -22.42 -2.25 -1.58
N LEU A 269 -22.40 -3.42 -0.95
CA LEU A 269 -23.54 -3.90 -0.17
C LEU A 269 -23.76 -3.00 1.05
N LEU A 270 -22.69 -2.66 1.78
CA LEU A 270 -22.75 -1.76 2.94
C LEU A 270 -23.21 -0.35 2.57
N GLU A 271 -22.76 0.19 1.43
CA GLU A 271 -23.24 1.49 0.92
C GLU A 271 -24.75 1.47 0.64
N SER A 272 -25.29 0.34 0.19
CA SER A 272 -26.71 0.20 -0.13
C SER A 272 -27.61 0.03 1.10
N VAL A 273 -27.16 -0.75 2.09
CA VAL A 273 -28.00 -1.11 3.25
C VAL A 273 -27.71 -0.27 4.50
N GLY A 274 -26.55 0.41 4.54
CA GLY A 274 -26.01 1.05 5.73
C GLY A 274 -25.32 0.06 6.67
N ILE A 275 -24.25 0.52 7.31
CA ILE A 275 -23.43 -0.32 8.20
C ILE A 275 -24.21 -0.81 9.42
N GLU A 276 -25.10 0.01 9.97
CA GLU A 276 -25.95 -0.33 11.12
C GLU A 276 -26.91 -1.49 10.81
N ASN A 277 -27.55 -1.47 9.64
CA ASN A 277 -28.46 -2.54 9.23
C ASN A 277 -27.67 -3.84 8.96
N PHE A 278 -26.45 -3.74 8.43
CA PHE A 278 -25.59 -4.89 8.25
C PHE A 278 -25.12 -5.45 9.61
N ALA A 279 -24.78 -4.60 10.57
CA ALA A 279 -24.42 -5.00 11.93
C ALA A 279 -25.59 -5.71 12.64
N LYS A 280 -26.84 -5.22 12.48
CA LYS A 280 -28.05 -5.93 12.95
C LYS A 280 -28.19 -7.30 12.31
N ALA A 281 -27.93 -7.41 11.00
CA ALA A 281 -27.96 -8.69 10.29
C ALA A 281 -26.89 -9.67 10.79
N ILE A 282 -25.68 -9.18 11.13
CA ILE A 282 -24.63 -10.00 11.75
C ILE A 282 -25.13 -10.57 13.08
N ARG A 283 -25.70 -9.75 13.99
CA ARG A 283 -26.25 -10.21 15.26
C ARG A 283 -27.33 -11.28 15.07
N THR A 284 -28.24 -11.05 14.11
CA THR A 284 -29.31 -12.02 13.78
C THR A 284 -28.72 -13.33 13.23
N SER A 285 -27.78 -13.26 12.28
CA SER A 285 -27.16 -14.44 11.67
C SER A 285 -26.30 -15.23 12.65
N ALA A 286 -25.60 -14.55 13.53
CA ALA A 286 -24.78 -15.15 14.59
C ALA A 286 -25.61 -15.64 15.80
N GLN A 287 -26.90 -15.30 15.86
CA GLN A 287 -27.76 -15.53 17.04
C GLN A 287 -27.12 -15.03 18.35
N LYS A 288 -26.44 -13.89 18.28
CA LYS A 288 -25.66 -13.31 19.36
C LYS A 288 -25.83 -11.80 19.42
N ASP A 289 -26.12 -11.28 20.59
CA ASP A 289 -26.11 -9.85 20.85
C ASP A 289 -24.70 -9.44 21.30
N PHE A 290 -23.93 -8.86 20.38
CA PHE A 290 -22.59 -8.37 20.66
C PHE A 290 -22.65 -6.98 21.32
N LEU A 291 -21.69 -6.69 22.18
CA LEU A 291 -21.54 -5.37 22.80
C LEU A 291 -21.28 -4.29 21.72
N THR A 292 -21.59 -3.03 22.06
CA THR A 292 -21.19 -1.87 21.26
C THR A 292 -19.68 -1.67 21.31
N ALA A 293 -19.11 -0.99 20.30
CA ALA A 293 -17.66 -0.80 20.17
C ALA A 293 -17.01 -0.20 21.43
N GLY A 294 -15.80 -0.64 21.71
CA GLY A 294 -14.89 -0.07 22.70
C GLY A 294 -13.98 1.00 22.11
N ILE A 295 -13.03 1.48 22.91
CA ILE A 295 -12.01 2.44 22.47
C ILE A 295 -11.04 1.71 21.52
N ASN A 296 -10.79 2.28 20.33
CA ASN A 296 -9.75 1.79 19.42
C ASN A 296 -8.37 2.01 20.04
N MET A 297 -7.57 0.96 20.10
CA MET A 297 -6.25 0.95 20.74
C MET A 297 -5.08 0.97 19.74
N VAL A 298 -5.31 1.25 18.47
CA VAL A 298 -4.24 1.48 17.49
C VAL A 298 -3.67 2.87 17.67
N GLN A 299 -2.69 3.01 18.56
CA GLN A 299 -2.14 4.28 19.03
C GLN A 299 -0.63 4.40 18.93
N VAL A 300 0.06 3.32 18.53
CA VAL A 300 1.53 3.27 18.42
C VAL A 300 1.92 3.29 16.95
N GLU A 301 2.93 4.09 16.62
CA GLU A 301 3.51 4.06 15.28
C GLU A 301 4.18 2.72 14.99
N PRO A 302 3.98 2.15 13.79
CA PRO A 302 4.67 0.95 13.39
C PRO A 302 6.20 1.18 13.38
N TYR A 303 6.97 0.23 13.94
CA TYR A 303 8.43 0.24 13.89
C TYR A 303 9.11 1.48 14.51
N GLU A 304 8.59 1.97 15.63
CA GLU A 304 9.20 3.06 16.39
C GLU A 304 10.67 2.75 16.73
N ASN A 305 11.56 3.67 16.38
CA ASN A 305 12.97 3.81 16.80
C ASN A 305 14.03 2.85 16.22
N GLN A 306 13.76 1.93 15.27
CA GLN A 306 14.85 1.04 14.86
C GLN A 306 14.78 0.58 13.40
N LEU A 307 15.66 1.13 12.57
CA LEU A 307 16.03 0.48 11.32
C LEU A 307 16.73 -0.85 11.62
N GLY A 308 16.15 -1.94 11.10
CA GLY A 308 16.76 -3.25 11.12
C GLY A 308 16.44 -4.14 12.31
N ARG A 309 15.87 -3.64 13.43
CA ARG A 309 15.49 -4.50 14.57
C ARG A 309 14.31 -3.93 15.36
N VAL A 310 13.42 -4.82 15.83
CA VAL A 310 12.28 -4.50 16.67
C VAL A 310 12.36 -5.34 17.95
N SER A 311 12.20 -4.71 19.11
CA SER A 311 12.21 -5.40 20.41
C SER A 311 10.99 -6.30 20.57
N LEU A 312 11.21 -7.51 21.10
CA LEU A 312 10.20 -8.51 21.41
C LEU A 312 10.02 -8.64 22.93
N LYS A 313 8.90 -9.23 23.36
CA LYS A 313 8.55 -9.41 24.80
C LYS A 313 9.53 -10.27 25.58
N ASP A 314 10.19 -11.20 24.90
CA ASP A 314 11.14 -12.17 25.46
C ASP A 314 12.59 -11.66 25.49
N GLU A 315 12.78 -10.34 25.44
CA GLU A 315 14.09 -9.66 25.39
C GLU A 315 14.92 -9.99 24.13
N ASN A 316 14.34 -10.70 23.17
CA ASN A 316 14.91 -10.93 21.85
C ASN A 316 14.51 -9.81 20.88
N PHE A 317 15.00 -9.92 19.64
CA PHE A 317 14.68 -9.02 18.55
C PHE A 317 14.06 -9.78 17.37
N ALA A 318 13.19 -9.08 16.65
CA ALA A 318 12.91 -9.36 15.25
C ALA A 318 13.86 -8.51 14.40
N VAL A 319 14.68 -9.15 13.57
CA VAL A 319 15.60 -8.43 12.66
C VAL A 319 14.93 -8.27 11.31
N HIS A 320 14.78 -7.01 10.91
CA HIS A 320 14.12 -6.64 9.65
C HIS A 320 15.11 -6.75 8.48
N MET A 321 14.76 -7.54 7.49
CA MET A 321 15.47 -7.62 6.22
C MET A 321 14.63 -6.98 5.12
N VAL A 322 15.14 -5.92 4.55
CA VAL A 322 14.50 -5.20 3.45
C VAL A 322 14.63 -6.01 2.16
N VAL A 323 13.51 -6.18 1.46
CA VAL A 323 13.46 -6.81 0.14
C VAL A 323 12.96 -5.79 -0.87
N PRO A 324 13.74 -5.44 -1.91
CA PRO A 324 13.39 -4.35 -2.83
C PRO A 324 12.04 -4.59 -3.50
N SER A 325 11.02 -3.83 -3.10
CA SER A 325 9.64 -3.96 -3.61
C SER A 325 9.12 -5.41 -3.64
N GLY A 326 9.59 -6.25 -2.72
CA GLY A 326 9.22 -7.66 -2.64
C GLY A 326 9.82 -8.56 -3.73
N ILE A 327 10.76 -8.08 -4.54
CA ILE A 327 11.49 -8.91 -5.52
C ILE A 327 12.59 -9.67 -4.78
N PHE A 328 12.48 -10.98 -4.78
CA PHE A 328 13.37 -11.85 -4.01
C PHE A 328 13.78 -13.09 -4.82
N SER A 329 14.76 -13.85 -4.35
CA SER A 329 15.08 -15.14 -4.95
C SER A 329 14.83 -16.29 -3.99
N GLY A 330 14.57 -17.48 -4.53
CA GLY A 330 14.45 -18.70 -3.73
C GLY A 330 15.73 -18.98 -2.97
N THR A 331 16.89 -18.79 -3.61
CA THR A 331 18.21 -18.91 -2.96
C THR A 331 18.32 -17.94 -1.77
N ALA A 332 17.94 -16.68 -1.93
CA ALA A 332 18.00 -15.69 -0.84
C ALA A 332 17.01 -16.01 0.29
N LEU A 333 15.83 -16.55 -0.02
CA LEU A 333 14.88 -17.01 1.01
C LEU A 333 15.46 -18.17 1.84
N MET A 334 16.11 -19.14 1.19
CA MET A 334 16.79 -20.23 1.88
C MET A 334 17.95 -19.73 2.75
N ASP A 335 18.74 -18.76 2.26
CA ASP A 335 19.84 -18.17 3.03
C ASP A 335 19.32 -17.41 4.25
N ALA A 336 18.22 -16.64 4.09
CA ALA A 336 17.53 -15.98 5.20
C ALA A 336 17.02 -16.99 6.24
N ALA A 337 16.41 -18.10 5.79
CA ALA A 337 15.93 -19.16 6.69
C ALA A 337 17.09 -19.82 7.45
N ARG A 338 18.20 -20.16 6.77
CA ARG A 338 19.40 -20.73 7.42
C ARG A 338 20.00 -19.77 8.44
N ALA A 339 20.15 -18.48 8.10
CA ALA A 339 20.62 -17.47 9.03
C ALA A 339 19.71 -17.37 10.26
N CYS A 340 18.39 -17.30 10.06
CA CYS A 340 17.43 -17.26 11.16
C CYS A 340 17.44 -18.53 12.02
N ASN A 341 17.70 -19.70 11.43
CA ASN A 341 17.82 -20.96 12.17
C ASN A 341 19.11 -21.04 13.01
N VAL A 342 20.19 -20.41 12.56
CA VAL A 342 21.47 -20.36 13.30
C VAL A 342 21.44 -19.33 14.42
N TYR A 343 20.89 -18.15 14.15
CA TYR A 343 20.97 -17.00 15.05
C TYR A 343 19.68 -16.72 15.84
N GLY A 344 18.57 -17.35 15.48
CA GLY A 344 17.24 -17.13 16.06
C GLY A 344 16.51 -18.43 16.32
N ASN A 345 15.21 -18.43 16.03
CA ASN A 345 14.32 -19.58 16.22
C ASN A 345 13.90 -20.26 14.91
N GLY A 346 14.51 -19.91 13.78
CA GLY A 346 14.20 -20.45 12.46
C GLY A 346 12.91 -19.93 11.82
N ALA A 347 12.13 -19.11 12.52
CA ALA A 347 10.87 -18.58 12.01
C ALA A 347 11.07 -17.23 11.28
N LEU A 348 10.51 -17.15 10.08
CA LEU A 348 10.44 -15.92 9.30
C LEU A 348 9.02 -15.37 9.32
N SER A 349 8.87 -14.04 9.25
CA SER A 349 7.57 -13.40 9.06
C SER A 349 7.63 -12.40 7.92
N ILE A 350 6.70 -12.51 6.97
CA ILE A 350 6.56 -11.59 5.83
C ILE A 350 5.68 -10.43 6.27
N SER A 351 6.07 -9.19 5.97
CA SER A 351 5.26 -8.00 6.22
C SER A 351 4.42 -7.58 5.00
N VAL A 352 3.46 -6.69 5.21
CA VAL A 352 2.66 -6.10 4.11
C VAL A 352 3.49 -5.16 3.23
N GLU A 353 4.59 -4.61 3.76
CA GLU A 353 5.60 -3.86 3.00
C GLU A 353 6.50 -4.77 2.15
N GLN A 354 6.17 -6.07 2.06
CA GLN A 354 6.87 -7.05 1.24
C GLN A 354 8.33 -7.30 1.70
N ASN A 355 8.59 -7.15 2.99
CA ASN A 355 9.86 -7.42 3.64
C ASN A 355 9.78 -8.70 4.50
N ILE A 356 10.91 -9.10 5.09
CA ILE A 356 11.01 -10.28 5.95
C ILE A 356 11.53 -9.87 7.33
N PHE A 357 10.97 -10.44 8.40
CA PHE A 357 11.51 -10.43 9.74
C PHE A 357 12.09 -11.79 10.09
N MET A 358 13.31 -11.83 10.62
CA MET A 358 13.92 -12.98 11.29
C MET A 358 13.60 -12.89 12.77
N LEU A 359 12.97 -13.91 13.35
CA LEU A 359 12.41 -13.85 14.70
C LEU A 359 13.32 -14.51 15.73
N GLY A 360 13.21 -14.09 16.99
CA GLY A 360 13.85 -14.70 18.15
C GLY A 360 15.37 -14.49 18.21
N ILE A 361 15.87 -13.37 17.69
CA ILE A 361 17.31 -13.07 17.67
C ILE A 361 17.75 -12.45 19.02
N LYS A 362 18.66 -13.08 19.74
CA LYS A 362 19.19 -12.53 21.00
C LYS A 362 20.03 -11.28 20.74
N SER A 363 19.97 -10.32 21.67
CA SER A 363 20.70 -9.04 21.56
C SER A 363 22.20 -9.23 21.27
N SER A 364 22.85 -10.16 21.94
CA SER A 364 24.30 -10.44 21.81
C SER A 364 24.75 -10.95 20.44
N ILE A 365 23.81 -11.46 19.64
CA ILE A 365 24.09 -12.07 18.34
C ILE A 365 23.47 -11.35 17.14
N VAL A 366 22.84 -10.18 17.36
CA VAL A 366 22.35 -9.32 16.26
C VAL A 366 23.50 -8.87 15.36
N GLU A 367 24.58 -8.36 15.94
CA GLU A 367 25.73 -7.89 15.15
C GLU A 367 26.45 -8.99 14.35
N PRO A 368 26.66 -10.20 14.87
CA PRO A 368 27.08 -11.35 14.07
C PRO A 368 26.14 -11.69 12.91
N LEU A 369 24.81 -11.71 13.16
CA LEU A 369 23.80 -11.96 12.11
C LEU A 369 23.89 -10.92 10.99
N LEU A 370 24.00 -9.63 11.32
CA LEU A 370 24.07 -8.55 10.32
C LEU A 370 25.33 -8.60 9.43
N LYS A 371 26.33 -9.41 9.79
CA LYS A 371 27.52 -9.67 8.96
C LYS A 371 27.38 -10.87 8.03
N GLU A 372 26.28 -11.60 8.12
CA GLU A 372 26.00 -12.70 7.19
C GLU A 372 25.85 -12.20 5.75
N LYS A 373 26.28 -13.04 4.78
CA LYS A 373 26.27 -12.71 3.34
C LYS A 373 24.91 -12.22 2.84
N ILE A 374 23.82 -12.73 3.43
CA ILE A 374 22.47 -12.30 3.04
C ILE A 374 22.22 -10.82 3.36
N PHE A 375 22.70 -10.31 4.51
CA PHE A 375 22.57 -8.90 4.86
C PHE A 375 23.55 -8.04 4.06
N GLU A 376 24.76 -8.52 3.80
CA GLU A 376 25.72 -7.77 2.98
C GLU A 376 25.20 -7.55 1.56
N ARG A 377 24.54 -8.55 0.97
CA ARG A 377 23.89 -8.46 -0.35
C ARG A 377 22.83 -7.35 -0.41
N TYR A 378 22.13 -7.10 0.69
CA TYR A 378 21.04 -6.11 0.79
C TYR A 378 21.41 -4.86 1.62
N LYS A 379 22.69 -4.67 1.96
CA LYS A 379 23.18 -3.59 2.84
C LYS A 379 22.80 -2.19 2.33
N ASN A 380 22.92 -1.96 1.04
CA ASN A 380 22.70 -0.63 0.45
C ASN A 380 21.24 -0.22 0.35
N ILE A 381 20.29 -1.13 0.61
CA ILE A 381 18.86 -0.86 0.57
C ILE A 381 18.23 -0.78 1.98
N ASN A 382 19.02 -0.89 3.04
CA ASN A 382 18.51 -0.66 4.40
C ASN A 382 18.52 0.84 4.71
N THR A 383 17.57 1.56 4.11
CA THR A 383 17.41 3.02 4.26
C THR A 383 15.97 3.37 4.57
N PRO A 384 15.69 4.54 5.18
CA PRO A 384 14.33 5.00 5.44
C PRO A 384 13.42 5.00 4.22
N TYR A 385 13.99 5.13 3.02
CA TYR A 385 13.23 5.14 1.76
C TYR A 385 12.83 3.74 1.28
N PHE A 386 13.64 2.72 1.52
CA PHE A 386 13.34 1.34 1.10
C PHE A 386 12.49 0.56 2.10
N ASN A 387 12.62 0.86 3.39
CA ASN A 387 12.04 0.05 4.46
C ASN A 387 10.51 -0.01 4.42
N ASN A 388 9.86 1.02 3.91
CA ASN A 388 8.41 1.15 3.89
C ASN A 388 7.87 1.36 2.47
N VAL A 389 8.45 0.67 1.48
CA VAL A 389 7.95 0.65 0.11
C VAL A 389 6.97 -0.49 -0.07
N ILE A 390 5.81 -0.19 -0.64
CA ILE A 390 4.88 -1.18 -1.19
C ILE A 390 4.77 -0.98 -2.69
N ALA A 391 4.95 -2.04 -3.48
CA ALA A 391 4.72 -1.98 -4.92
C ALA A 391 4.00 -3.23 -5.43
N CYS A 392 2.91 -3.06 -6.17
CA CYS A 392 2.24 -4.18 -6.83
C CYS A 392 2.98 -4.60 -8.11
N ALA A 393 2.58 -5.73 -8.69
CA ALA A 393 3.32 -6.45 -9.72
C ALA A 393 3.69 -5.68 -11.01
N GLY A 394 2.99 -4.58 -11.35
CA GLY A 394 3.31 -3.78 -12.54
C GLY A 394 3.01 -4.46 -13.88
N THR A 395 3.44 -3.83 -14.98
CA THR A 395 3.20 -4.34 -16.36
C THR A 395 3.92 -5.65 -16.63
N GLU A 396 5.02 -5.90 -15.96
CA GLU A 396 5.83 -7.12 -16.15
C GLU A 396 5.04 -8.39 -15.82
N HIS A 397 4.17 -8.32 -14.81
CA HIS A 397 3.46 -9.51 -14.31
C HIS A 397 1.95 -9.34 -14.17
N CYS A 398 1.39 -8.18 -14.50
CA CYS A 398 -0.04 -7.91 -14.36
C CYS A 398 -0.66 -7.36 -15.65
N PRO A 399 -1.68 -8.01 -16.25
CA PRO A 399 -2.31 -7.53 -17.48
C PRO A 399 -3.08 -6.22 -17.31
N PHE A 400 -3.24 -5.74 -16.08
CA PHE A 400 -3.90 -4.48 -15.75
C PHE A 400 -2.92 -3.36 -15.39
N GLY A 401 -1.62 -3.68 -15.32
CA GLY A 401 -0.57 -2.69 -15.05
C GLY A 401 -0.53 -1.64 -16.17
N VAL A 402 -0.25 -0.41 -15.80
CA VAL A 402 -0.06 0.72 -16.73
C VAL A 402 1.41 1.15 -16.74
N ILE A 403 2.11 0.96 -15.62
CA ILE A 403 3.53 1.26 -15.43
C ILE A 403 4.28 0.02 -14.93
N PRO A 404 5.62 -0.05 -15.07
CA PRO A 404 6.45 -1.13 -14.52
C PRO A 404 6.27 -1.32 -13.02
N ASN A 405 6.16 -0.25 -12.26
CA ASN A 405 5.81 -0.12 -10.84
C ASN A 405 6.89 -0.58 -9.86
N LYS A 406 7.29 -1.86 -9.82
CA LYS A 406 8.34 -2.33 -8.90
C LYS A 406 9.71 -1.73 -9.23
N PRO A 407 10.18 -1.74 -10.48
CA PRO A 407 11.39 -1.04 -10.89
C PRO A 407 11.32 0.47 -10.58
N ASP A 408 10.17 1.10 -10.83
CA ASP A 408 9.97 2.53 -10.62
C ASP A 408 10.08 2.90 -9.12
N ALA A 409 9.49 2.06 -8.26
CA ALA A 409 9.56 2.24 -6.81
C ALA A 409 10.99 2.07 -6.27
N ILE A 410 11.74 1.10 -6.83
CA ILE A 410 13.16 0.87 -6.50
C ILE A 410 14.00 2.06 -6.97
N GLU A 411 13.80 2.54 -8.20
CA GLU A 411 14.52 3.71 -8.74
C GLU A 411 14.27 4.97 -7.91
N MET A 412 13.01 5.21 -7.50
CA MET A 412 12.65 6.33 -6.62
C MET A 412 13.40 6.25 -5.29
N ALA A 413 13.33 5.10 -4.61
CA ALA A 413 13.97 4.90 -3.31
C ALA A 413 15.50 5.02 -3.40
N ASP A 414 16.12 4.45 -4.43
CA ASP A 414 17.55 4.54 -4.68
C ASP A 414 18.00 5.98 -4.97
N TYR A 415 17.25 6.69 -5.82
CA TYR A 415 17.51 8.10 -6.13
C TYR A 415 17.46 8.97 -4.87
N LEU A 416 16.38 8.86 -4.09
CA LEU A 416 16.20 9.66 -2.87
C LEU A 416 17.25 9.32 -1.81
N SER A 417 17.64 8.06 -1.65
CA SER A 417 18.70 7.63 -0.72
C SER A 417 20.05 8.27 -1.03
N LYS A 418 20.33 8.54 -2.31
CA LYS A 418 21.56 9.19 -2.76
C LYS A 418 21.50 10.72 -2.71
N LYS A 419 20.31 11.31 -2.80
CA LYS A 419 20.13 12.77 -2.91
C LYS A 419 19.81 13.46 -1.60
N VAL A 420 19.02 12.81 -0.74
CA VAL A 420 18.54 13.38 0.52
C VAL A 420 18.82 12.40 1.65
N ALA A 421 19.90 12.62 2.38
CA ALA A 421 20.24 11.80 3.53
C ALA A 421 19.19 11.97 4.64
N LEU A 422 18.59 10.87 5.06
CA LEU A 422 17.70 10.81 6.22
C LEU A 422 18.37 9.98 7.33
N PRO A 423 18.25 10.39 8.59
CA PRO A 423 18.74 9.59 9.71
C PRO A 423 17.88 8.32 9.89
N ASN A 424 18.45 7.34 10.61
CA ASN A 424 17.85 6.01 10.75
C ASN A 424 16.51 5.98 11.50
N ASP A 425 16.18 7.04 12.24
CA ASP A 425 14.90 7.21 12.93
C ASP A 425 13.82 7.85 12.06
N ALA A 426 14.14 8.25 10.84
CA ALA A 426 13.16 8.74 9.86
C ALA A 426 12.35 7.58 9.26
N ARG A 427 11.09 7.84 8.94
CA ARG A 427 10.20 6.88 8.27
C ARG A 427 9.40 7.59 7.19
N VAL A 428 9.45 7.02 5.97
CA VAL A 428 8.71 7.52 4.81
C VAL A 428 8.07 6.33 4.10
N ARG A 429 6.76 6.32 3.98
CA ARG A 429 6.00 5.27 3.30
C ARG A 429 5.71 5.68 1.86
N MET A 430 6.26 4.96 0.90
CA MET A 430 6.03 5.17 -0.52
C MET A 430 5.28 3.97 -1.11
N TYR A 431 3.96 4.15 -1.34
CA TYR A 431 3.08 3.07 -1.75
C TYR A 431 2.66 3.20 -3.21
N TRP A 432 2.98 2.17 -4.02
CA TRP A 432 2.87 2.18 -5.47
C TRP A 432 1.84 1.20 -6.00
N SER A 433 0.89 1.70 -6.76
CA SER A 433 -0.07 0.91 -7.52
C SER A 433 0.09 1.15 -9.01
N ALA A 434 0.31 0.10 -9.78
CA ALA A 434 0.50 0.21 -11.24
C ALA A 434 -0.73 0.69 -12.02
N CYS A 435 -1.88 0.82 -11.38
CA CYS A 435 -3.14 1.28 -11.99
C CYS A 435 -4.19 1.59 -10.90
N VAL A 436 -5.32 2.16 -11.31
CA VAL A 436 -6.49 2.52 -10.45
C VAL A 436 -7.07 1.38 -9.60
N LYS A 437 -6.62 0.12 -9.78
CA LYS A 437 -7.05 -0.99 -8.93
C LYS A 437 -6.41 -0.99 -7.54
N GLY A 438 -5.39 -0.17 -7.31
CA GLY A 438 -4.81 0.15 -6.01
C GLY A 438 -4.29 -1.06 -5.22
N CYS A 439 -3.74 -2.07 -5.90
CA CYS A 439 -3.25 -3.28 -5.22
C CYS A 439 -2.05 -3.01 -4.30
N GLY A 440 -1.32 -1.91 -4.50
CA GLY A 440 -0.24 -1.43 -3.63
C GLY A 440 -0.71 -0.50 -2.52
N ILE A 441 -2.02 -0.36 -2.30
CA ILE A 441 -2.63 0.40 -1.19
C ILE A 441 -2.13 1.86 -1.16
N ASN A 442 -1.90 2.44 -2.34
CA ASN A 442 -1.27 3.76 -2.51
C ASN A 442 -1.94 4.89 -1.69
N GLY A 443 -3.26 4.79 -1.42
CA GLY A 443 -3.95 5.78 -0.59
C GLY A 443 -3.46 5.88 0.86
N LEU A 444 -2.81 4.85 1.41
CA LEU A 444 -2.33 4.85 2.80
C LEU A 444 -0.85 5.23 2.96
N GLY A 445 -0.12 5.45 1.87
CA GLY A 445 1.25 5.93 1.92
C GLY A 445 1.36 7.39 2.34
N ASP A 446 2.48 7.78 2.92
CA ASP A 446 2.85 9.19 3.07
C ASP A 446 2.88 9.85 1.69
N PHE A 447 3.43 9.11 0.72
CA PHE A 447 3.25 9.35 -0.71
C PHE A 447 2.61 8.12 -1.34
N GLY A 448 1.51 8.35 -2.05
CA GLY A 448 0.84 7.34 -2.85
C GLY A 448 1.05 7.59 -4.33
N PHE A 449 1.40 6.53 -5.07
CA PHE A 449 1.65 6.59 -6.50
C PHE A 449 0.68 5.67 -7.24
N GLU A 450 -0.08 6.23 -8.20
CA GLU A 450 -1.03 5.48 -9.03
C GLU A 450 -0.66 5.62 -10.49
N GLY A 451 -0.28 4.51 -11.13
CA GLY A 451 0.10 4.48 -12.54
C GLY A 451 -1.01 4.92 -13.48
N CYS A 452 -0.66 5.80 -14.39
CA CYS A 452 -1.52 6.30 -15.46
C CYS A 452 -0.74 6.45 -16.78
N LYS A 453 -1.41 6.95 -17.82
CA LYS A 453 -0.76 7.45 -19.02
C LYS A 453 -0.79 8.97 -19.01
N THR A 454 0.28 9.57 -19.53
CA THR A 454 0.42 11.02 -19.71
C THR A 454 0.91 11.34 -21.10
N LYS A 455 1.05 12.62 -21.42
CA LYS A 455 1.63 13.08 -22.67
C LYS A 455 2.82 13.98 -22.40
N VAL A 456 3.93 13.74 -23.11
CA VAL A 456 5.09 14.61 -23.14
C VAL A 456 5.36 14.90 -24.62
N ASP A 457 5.39 16.16 -25.02
CA ASP A 457 5.57 16.59 -26.42
C ASP A 457 4.63 15.88 -27.41
N GLY A 458 3.37 15.69 -26.98
CA GLY A 458 2.33 15.03 -27.78
C GLY A 458 2.41 13.49 -27.82
N LYS A 459 3.46 12.87 -27.29
CA LYS A 459 3.64 11.42 -27.24
C LYS A 459 3.09 10.84 -25.94
N SER A 460 2.52 9.63 -26.02
CA SER A 460 2.01 8.92 -24.85
C SER A 460 3.16 8.28 -24.07
N GLU A 461 3.30 8.66 -22.80
CA GLU A 461 4.33 8.20 -21.88
C GLU A 461 3.74 7.55 -20.64
N TYR A 462 4.56 6.86 -19.85
CA TYR A 462 4.21 6.42 -18.52
C TYR A 462 4.08 7.63 -17.60
N GLY A 463 3.04 7.64 -16.80
CA GLY A 463 2.78 8.69 -15.84
C GLY A 463 2.32 8.14 -14.50
N VAL A 464 2.26 9.02 -13.52
CA VAL A 464 1.81 8.68 -12.18
C VAL A 464 0.98 9.82 -11.58
N ASN A 465 -0.14 9.47 -10.94
CA ASN A 465 -0.86 10.34 -10.04
C ASN A 465 -0.21 10.23 -8.66
N ILE A 466 0.06 11.35 -8.02
CA ILE A 466 0.72 11.41 -6.70
C ILE A 466 -0.28 11.92 -5.67
N SER A 467 -0.41 11.21 -4.56
CA SER A 467 -1.14 11.64 -3.36
C SER A 467 -0.19 11.80 -2.18
N ILE A 468 -0.60 12.57 -1.16
CA ILE A 468 0.18 12.84 0.05
C ILE A 468 -0.71 12.78 1.29
N GLY A 469 -0.12 12.46 2.44
CA GLY A 469 -0.76 12.55 3.74
C GLY A 469 -1.69 11.37 4.06
N GLY A 470 -1.36 10.17 3.57
CA GLY A 470 -1.99 8.94 4.07
C GLY A 470 -1.59 8.69 5.52
N LYS A 471 -2.51 8.16 6.33
CA LYS A 471 -2.35 7.97 7.76
C LYS A 471 -2.59 6.53 8.18
N LEU A 472 -1.76 6.00 9.07
CA LEU A 472 -1.94 4.67 9.66
C LEU A 472 -2.36 4.69 11.12
N LEU A 473 -2.10 5.77 11.84
CA LEU A 473 -2.50 5.91 13.24
C LEU A 473 -4.01 6.09 13.39
N GLY A 474 -4.55 5.63 14.51
CA GLY A 474 -5.97 5.72 14.80
C GLY A 474 -6.82 4.84 13.87
N GLU A 475 -7.80 5.42 13.19
CA GLU A 475 -8.68 4.72 12.24
C GLU A 475 -8.17 4.71 10.80
N SER A 476 -6.95 5.14 10.57
CA SER A 476 -6.35 5.38 9.25
C SER A 476 -7.12 6.41 8.40
N GLU A 477 -6.40 7.08 7.54
CA GLU A 477 -6.98 8.03 6.59
C GLU A 477 -6.28 7.91 5.23
N GLU A 478 -7.04 8.07 4.15
CA GLU A 478 -6.44 8.11 2.82
C GLU A 478 -5.86 9.48 2.52
N GLY A 479 -4.68 9.47 1.91
CA GLY A 479 -4.01 10.67 1.41
C GLY A 479 -4.83 11.39 0.33
N HIS A 480 -4.49 12.63 0.13
CA HIS A 480 -5.15 13.54 -0.81
C HIS A 480 -4.36 13.65 -2.12
N SER A 481 -5.08 13.84 -3.23
CA SER A 481 -4.44 14.09 -4.54
C SER A 481 -3.57 15.34 -4.48
N LEU A 482 -2.30 15.21 -4.88
CA LEU A 482 -1.30 16.27 -4.89
C LEU A 482 -0.97 16.69 -6.34
N LEU A 483 -0.53 15.74 -7.16
CA LEU A 483 -0.20 15.96 -8.56
C LEU A 483 -0.85 14.88 -9.42
N LYS A 484 -1.32 15.26 -10.62
CA LYS A 484 -1.96 14.34 -11.57
C LYS A 484 -1.13 14.20 -12.84
N SER A 485 -1.15 13.00 -13.40
CA SER A 485 -0.54 12.69 -14.71
C SER A 485 0.90 13.16 -14.86
N VAL A 486 1.68 13.10 -13.79
CA VAL A 486 3.11 13.45 -13.78
C VAL A 486 3.85 12.43 -14.65
N PRO A 487 4.66 12.85 -15.65
CA PRO A 487 5.54 11.93 -16.34
C PRO A 487 6.45 11.21 -15.35
N LEU A 488 6.48 9.89 -15.44
CA LEU A 488 7.13 9.04 -14.42
C LEU A 488 8.60 9.39 -14.21
N ILE A 489 9.30 9.78 -15.30
CA ILE A 489 10.71 10.19 -15.27
C ILE A 489 10.97 11.43 -14.41
N TYR A 490 9.97 12.29 -14.20
CA TYR A 490 10.10 13.52 -13.41
C TYR A 490 9.64 13.36 -11.96
N ALA A 491 8.88 12.32 -11.64
CA ALA A 491 8.26 12.14 -10.31
C ALA A 491 9.30 12.21 -9.18
N LYS A 492 10.47 11.58 -9.35
CA LYS A 492 11.54 11.56 -8.35
C LYS A 492 12.09 12.93 -7.98
N TYR A 493 12.16 13.83 -8.96
CA TYR A 493 12.64 15.20 -8.74
C TYR A 493 11.63 16.04 -7.95
N TYR A 494 10.34 15.79 -8.16
CA TYR A 494 9.31 16.48 -7.41
C TYR A 494 9.25 16.00 -5.95
N ILE A 495 9.36 14.68 -5.72
CA ILE A 495 9.38 14.13 -4.36
C ILE A 495 10.62 14.60 -3.59
N GLU A 496 11.79 14.71 -4.26
CA GLU A 496 13.03 15.22 -3.66
C GLU A 496 12.80 16.55 -2.92
N GLU A 497 11.98 17.46 -3.50
CA GLU A 497 11.76 18.78 -2.90
C GLU A 497 11.11 18.70 -1.52
N LEU A 498 10.09 17.86 -1.35
CA LEU A 498 9.47 17.66 -0.04
C LEU A 498 10.36 16.82 0.91
N MET A 499 11.19 15.93 0.37
CA MET A 499 12.15 15.20 1.19
C MET A 499 13.25 16.12 1.74
N VAL A 500 13.70 17.11 0.99
CA VAL A 500 14.62 18.14 1.49
C VAL A 500 13.98 18.94 2.62
N VAL A 501 12.72 19.34 2.47
CA VAL A 501 11.98 20.04 3.55
C VAL A 501 11.87 19.16 4.79
N TYR A 502 11.47 17.89 4.62
CA TYR A 502 11.40 16.94 5.73
C TYR A 502 12.77 16.75 6.41
N ALA A 503 13.83 16.50 5.66
CA ALA A 503 15.18 16.32 6.20
C ALA A 503 15.68 17.53 7.01
N THR A 504 15.28 18.74 6.57
CA THR A 504 15.73 20.01 7.20
C THR A 504 14.92 20.36 8.44
N MET A 505 13.61 20.07 8.46
CA MET A 505 12.69 20.58 9.49
C MET A 505 12.16 19.51 10.44
N ARG A 506 12.45 18.22 10.18
CA ARG A 506 11.97 17.13 11.04
C ARG A 506 12.58 17.21 12.46
N GLN A 507 11.82 16.74 13.42
CA GLN A 507 12.27 16.51 14.78
C GLN A 507 12.86 15.08 14.94
N ALA A 508 13.59 14.83 16.03
CA ALA A 508 14.08 13.49 16.34
C ALA A 508 12.91 12.49 16.48
N ASN A 509 13.07 11.31 15.91
CA ASN A 509 12.04 10.24 15.87
C ASN A 509 10.71 10.64 15.19
N GLU A 510 10.68 11.72 14.44
CA GLU A 510 9.48 12.17 13.72
C GLU A 510 9.35 11.43 12.38
N SER A 511 8.27 10.66 12.20
CA SER A 511 7.88 10.09 10.92
C SER A 511 7.38 11.17 9.95
N PHE A 512 7.33 10.85 8.64
CA PHE A 512 6.75 11.78 7.67
C PHE A 512 5.25 12.02 7.93
N GLU A 513 4.49 11.03 8.43
CA GLU A 513 3.09 11.19 8.85
C GLU A 513 2.95 12.31 9.90
N LYS A 514 3.73 12.25 10.98
CA LYS A 514 3.73 13.30 12.03
C LYS A 514 4.24 14.64 11.51
N PHE A 515 5.28 14.62 10.66
CA PHE A 515 5.78 15.83 10.03
C PHE A 515 4.73 16.49 9.12
N TYR A 516 3.99 15.68 8.34
CA TYR A 516 2.87 16.17 7.53
C TYR A 516 1.80 16.83 8.43
N GLU A 517 1.40 16.20 9.52
CA GLU A 517 0.45 16.76 10.49
C GLU A 517 0.97 18.04 11.16
N ARG A 518 2.26 18.16 11.42
CA ARG A 518 2.86 19.33 12.09
C ARG A 518 3.13 20.50 11.14
N VAL A 519 3.47 20.23 9.89
CA VAL A 519 3.97 21.25 8.96
C VAL A 519 3.15 21.30 7.66
N LEU A 520 3.11 20.22 6.89
CA LEU A 520 2.65 20.28 5.50
C LEU A 520 1.13 20.39 5.35
N GLN A 521 0.35 19.88 6.30
CA GLN A 521 -1.12 19.96 6.25
C GLN A 521 -1.68 21.40 6.26
N PHE A 522 -0.89 22.36 6.74
CA PHE A 522 -1.28 23.76 6.79
C PHE A 522 -1.13 24.48 5.44
N TYR A 523 -0.37 23.90 4.51
CA TYR A 523 -0.27 24.37 3.15
C TYR A 523 -1.39 23.80 2.28
N SER A 524 -1.90 24.60 1.33
CA SER A 524 -2.81 24.03 0.33
C SER A 524 -2.05 23.00 -0.54
N ARG A 525 -2.75 21.98 -1.02
CA ARG A 525 -2.14 20.99 -1.93
C ARG A 525 -1.62 21.62 -3.20
N ALA A 526 -2.28 22.67 -3.68
CA ALA A 526 -1.85 23.40 -4.86
C ALA A 526 -0.55 24.19 -4.59
N SER A 527 -0.36 24.76 -3.38
CA SER A 527 0.89 25.41 -3.00
C SER A 527 2.05 24.43 -2.90
N LEU A 528 1.82 23.22 -2.31
CA LEU A 528 2.83 22.17 -2.28
C LEU A 528 3.18 21.67 -3.69
N ALA A 529 2.19 21.47 -4.55
CA ALA A 529 2.40 21.09 -5.95
C ALA A 529 3.21 22.13 -6.72
N PHE A 530 2.89 23.40 -6.54
CA PHE A 530 3.66 24.52 -7.12
C PHE A 530 5.10 24.53 -6.61
N PHE A 531 5.29 24.43 -5.30
CA PHE A 531 6.60 24.38 -4.66
C PHE A 531 7.48 23.26 -5.24
N MET A 532 6.94 22.05 -5.34
CA MET A 532 7.65 20.90 -5.88
C MET A 532 8.06 21.11 -7.34
N ARG A 533 7.15 21.54 -8.18
CA ARG A 533 7.41 21.70 -9.62
C ARG A 533 8.37 22.85 -9.90
N ILE A 534 8.18 24.00 -9.27
CA ILE A 534 9.03 25.17 -9.51
C ILE A 534 10.47 24.94 -9.04
N ASN A 535 10.65 24.37 -7.85
CA ASN A 535 11.98 24.10 -7.33
C ASN A 535 12.72 23.02 -8.13
N ALA A 536 12.05 21.95 -8.50
CA ALA A 536 12.62 20.92 -9.36
C ALA A 536 13.04 21.51 -10.72
N TYR A 537 12.21 22.36 -11.33
CA TYR A 537 12.56 23.05 -12.56
C TYR A 537 13.79 23.96 -12.38
N LEU A 538 13.83 24.78 -11.34
CA LEU A 538 14.95 25.69 -11.07
C LEU A 538 16.25 24.92 -10.82
N LYS A 539 16.20 23.82 -10.08
CA LYS A 539 17.39 23.00 -9.81
C LYS A 539 17.97 22.35 -11.07
N HIS A 540 17.09 21.87 -11.97
CA HIS A 540 17.52 21.19 -13.20
C HIS A 540 18.00 22.15 -14.31
N ASN A 541 17.65 23.41 -14.22
CA ASN A 541 18.08 24.44 -15.16
C ASN A 541 19.20 25.34 -14.60
N ASP A 542 20.02 24.82 -13.70
CA ASP A 542 21.17 25.50 -13.05
C ASP A 542 20.83 26.79 -12.28
N MET A 543 19.55 26.91 -11.88
CA MET A 543 19.04 28.06 -11.12
C MET A 543 18.83 27.72 -9.63
N LYS A 544 19.64 26.83 -9.06
CA LYS A 544 19.54 26.33 -7.66
C LYS A 544 19.51 27.42 -6.60
N ARG A 545 20.18 28.55 -6.83
CA ARG A 545 20.23 29.72 -5.92
C ARG A 545 18.89 30.42 -5.77
N TYR A 546 17.91 30.12 -6.62
CA TYR A 546 16.60 30.78 -6.63
C TYR A 546 15.48 29.94 -6.04
N VAL A 547 15.76 28.73 -5.55
CA VAL A 547 14.74 27.83 -5.00
C VAL A 547 13.99 28.46 -3.82
N LEU A 548 12.71 28.11 -3.71
CA LEU A 548 11.87 28.50 -2.59
C LEU A 548 12.15 27.63 -1.37
N GLU A 549 11.95 28.23 -0.20
CA GLU A 549 11.94 27.52 1.09
C GLU A 549 10.54 27.58 1.69
N LEU A 550 10.10 26.48 2.30
CA LEU A 550 8.87 26.47 3.11
C LEU A 550 9.21 26.88 4.56
N ASN A 551 8.28 27.54 5.20
CA ASN A 551 8.33 27.79 6.65
C ASN A 551 7.59 26.66 7.40
N GLU A 552 7.77 26.56 8.72
CA GLU A 552 6.98 25.61 9.55
C GLU A 552 5.46 25.88 9.50
N LYS A 553 5.08 27.11 9.27
CA LYS A 553 3.69 27.49 9.02
C LYS A 553 3.61 28.47 7.85
N PRO A 554 2.60 28.36 7.00
CA PRO A 554 2.39 29.37 5.97
C PRO A 554 2.18 30.74 6.62
N PRO A 555 2.64 31.83 5.96
CA PRO A 555 2.54 33.21 6.50
C PRO A 555 1.11 33.63 6.83
N THR A 556 0.14 33.00 6.18
CA THR A 556 -1.30 33.33 6.27
C THR A 556 -2.13 32.07 6.18
N LEU A 557 -2.58 31.55 7.32
CA LEU A 557 -3.47 30.39 7.39
C LEU A 557 -4.78 30.64 6.64
N GLY A 558 -5.02 29.87 5.54
CA GLY A 558 -6.32 29.77 4.89
C GLY A 558 -6.63 30.74 3.75
N TYR A 559 -5.67 31.56 3.33
CA TYR A 559 -5.86 32.49 2.21
C TYR A 559 -4.86 32.22 1.08
N GLU A 560 -5.19 31.31 0.18
CA GLU A 560 -4.32 30.90 -0.93
C GLU A 560 -3.82 32.10 -1.77
N LYS A 561 -4.64 33.12 -1.98
CA LYS A 561 -4.24 34.36 -2.65
C LYS A 561 -3.02 35.02 -2.02
N PHE A 562 -2.90 34.99 -0.71
CA PHE A 562 -1.79 35.57 0.02
C PHE A 562 -0.54 34.70 -0.08
N GLU A 563 -0.72 33.37 -0.04
CA GLU A 563 0.37 32.42 -0.26
C GLU A 563 0.94 32.60 -1.68
N VAL A 564 0.10 32.70 -2.71
CA VAL A 564 0.52 32.95 -4.09
C VAL A 564 1.38 34.22 -4.18
N PHE A 565 0.94 35.32 -3.60
CA PHE A 565 1.69 36.57 -3.61
C PHE A 565 3.03 36.45 -2.88
N GLU A 566 3.06 35.87 -1.69
CA GLU A 566 4.29 35.70 -0.91
C GLU A 566 5.30 34.76 -1.59
N PHE A 567 4.84 33.67 -2.20
CA PHE A 567 5.72 32.79 -3.00
C PHE A 567 6.28 33.54 -4.22
N GLY A 568 5.44 34.31 -4.93
CA GLY A 568 5.86 35.14 -6.05
C GLY A 568 6.89 36.20 -5.64
N ARG A 569 6.67 36.85 -4.50
CA ARG A 569 7.59 37.86 -3.95
C ARG A 569 8.92 37.25 -3.54
N LYS A 570 8.92 36.07 -2.90
CA LYS A 570 10.14 35.31 -2.55
C LYS A 570 10.91 34.91 -3.82
N LEU A 571 10.24 34.35 -4.83
CA LEU A 571 10.87 33.98 -6.10
C LEU A 571 11.49 35.22 -6.78
N TYR A 572 10.74 36.30 -6.86
CA TYR A 572 11.25 37.55 -7.43
C TYR A 572 12.50 38.04 -6.71
N LYS A 573 12.45 38.10 -5.36
CA LYS A 573 13.58 38.51 -4.54
C LYS A 573 14.80 37.59 -4.73
N ASN A 574 14.59 36.28 -4.78
CA ASN A 574 15.67 35.32 -5.01
C ASN A 574 16.34 35.53 -6.36
N ILE A 575 15.57 35.89 -7.41
CA ILE A 575 16.09 36.09 -8.78
C ILE A 575 16.72 37.48 -8.94
N ILE A 576 16.09 38.52 -8.44
CA ILE A 576 16.52 39.92 -8.66
C ILE A 576 17.50 40.40 -7.57
N GLY A 577 17.45 39.81 -6.37
CA GLY A 577 18.23 40.23 -5.20
C GLY A 577 17.58 41.33 -4.37
N THR A 578 16.45 41.89 -4.81
CA THR A 578 15.71 42.96 -4.10
C THR A 578 14.22 42.65 -4.07
N GLU A 579 13.52 43.25 -3.13
CA GLU A 579 12.06 43.11 -3.04
C GLU A 579 11.34 43.65 -4.29
N ALA A 580 10.22 43.02 -4.68
CA ALA A 580 9.40 43.47 -5.80
C ALA A 580 8.77 44.88 -5.54
N TYR A 581 8.49 45.16 -4.27
CA TYR A 581 7.88 46.39 -3.80
C TYR A 581 8.56 46.86 -2.52
N THR A 582 8.82 48.13 -2.38
CA THR A 582 9.39 48.75 -1.17
C THR A 582 8.38 48.81 -0.03
N ALA A 583 7.11 48.96 -0.34
CA ALA A 583 6.01 48.88 0.62
C ALA A 583 4.73 48.43 -0.07
N TYR A 584 3.85 47.76 0.67
CA TYR A 584 2.51 47.34 0.20
C TYR A 584 1.55 47.25 1.40
N GLN A 585 0.25 47.47 1.12
CA GLN A 585 -0.84 47.29 2.06
C GLN A 585 -1.91 46.43 1.39
N ASP A 586 -2.48 45.49 2.14
CA ASP A 586 -3.46 44.54 1.61
C ASP A 586 -3.02 43.86 0.30
N PHE A 587 -1.69 43.58 0.19
CA PHE A 587 -1.02 43.06 -1.01
C PHE A 587 -1.00 43.97 -2.23
N ALA A 588 -1.48 45.19 -2.13
CA ALA A 588 -1.32 46.19 -3.15
C ALA A 588 -0.06 47.03 -2.92
N PRO A 589 0.76 47.32 -3.97
CA PRO A 589 1.91 48.21 -3.81
C PRO A 589 1.44 49.61 -3.45
N LEU A 590 2.16 50.23 -2.55
CA LEU A 590 1.95 51.64 -2.24
C LEU A 590 2.65 52.51 -3.31
N GLY A 591 1.89 53.29 -4.08
CA GLY A 591 2.39 54.11 -5.18
C GLY A 591 2.54 53.37 -6.52
N ASN A 592 3.15 54.02 -7.51
CA ASN A 592 3.34 53.50 -8.87
C ASN A 592 4.59 52.61 -9.02
N GLN A 593 4.78 51.68 -8.12
CA GLN A 593 5.91 50.74 -8.19
C GLN A 593 5.65 49.66 -9.26
N LYS A 594 6.66 49.43 -10.11
CA LYS A 594 6.66 48.34 -11.09
C LYS A 594 7.82 47.40 -10.81
N PRO A 595 7.58 46.08 -10.68
CA PRO A 595 8.67 45.12 -10.58
C PRO A 595 9.59 45.21 -11.81
N ALA A 596 10.89 45.03 -11.61
CA ALA A 596 11.85 44.94 -12.71
C ALA A 596 11.59 43.69 -13.55
N ASN A 597 11.94 43.72 -14.84
CA ASN A 597 11.82 42.55 -15.70
C ASN A 597 12.83 41.47 -15.27
N LEU A 598 12.37 40.30 -14.91
CA LEU A 598 13.20 39.18 -14.48
C LEU A 598 14.28 38.80 -15.51
N LYS A 599 13.97 38.85 -16.81
CA LYS A 599 14.93 38.59 -17.89
C LYS A 599 16.03 39.63 -18.01
N SER A 600 15.86 40.81 -17.49
CA SER A 600 16.91 41.84 -17.49
C SER A 600 18.08 41.49 -16.55
N VAL A 601 17.83 40.67 -15.53
CA VAL A 601 18.80 40.27 -14.52
C VAL A 601 19.27 38.82 -14.76
N GLU A 602 18.36 37.90 -15.04
CA GLU A 602 18.65 36.49 -15.33
C GLU A 602 18.23 36.14 -16.76
N LYS A 603 19.20 36.21 -17.68
CA LYS A 603 18.95 35.98 -19.12
C LYS A 603 18.51 34.54 -19.45
N ASN A 604 18.90 33.58 -18.61
CA ASN A 604 18.61 32.16 -18.81
C ASN A 604 17.23 31.75 -18.26
N ILE A 605 16.51 32.64 -17.57
CA ILE A 605 15.19 32.31 -17.05
C ILE A 605 14.22 32.05 -18.21
N ASN A 606 13.50 30.93 -18.10
CA ASN A 606 12.45 30.59 -19.05
C ASN A 606 11.35 31.68 -19.04
N GLU A 607 10.80 32.01 -20.23
CA GLU A 607 9.73 33.00 -20.38
C GLU A 607 8.51 32.67 -19.53
N ASN A 608 8.11 31.37 -19.51
CA ASN A 608 6.97 30.94 -18.72
C ASN A 608 7.19 31.19 -17.22
N ILE A 609 8.39 30.91 -16.71
CA ILE A 609 8.72 31.19 -15.30
C ILE A 609 8.65 32.68 -14.99
N ALA A 610 9.19 33.51 -15.87
CA ALA A 610 9.12 34.96 -15.71
C ALA A 610 7.66 35.45 -15.68
N GLN A 611 6.81 34.94 -16.58
CA GLN A 611 5.39 35.26 -16.62
C GLN A 611 4.63 34.75 -15.39
N ILE A 612 4.92 33.52 -14.89
CA ILE A 612 4.33 32.99 -13.67
C ILE A 612 4.61 33.92 -12.49
N VAL A 613 5.90 34.28 -12.27
CA VAL A 613 6.26 35.18 -11.17
C VAL A 613 5.55 36.55 -11.33
N TYR A 614 5.47 37.07 -12.56
CA TYR A 614 4.78 38.32 -12.82
C TYR A 614 3.28 38.26 -12.52
N LYS A 615 2.59 37.15 -12.89
CA LYS A 615 1.19 36.90 -12.52
C LYS A 615 0.98 36.86 -11.01
N MET A 616 1.92 36.29 -10.26
CA MET A 616 1.83 36.17 -8.80
C MET A 616 1.96 37.53 -8.09
N ILE A 617 2.77 38.46 -8.62
CA ILE A 617 3.09 39.75 -8.01
C ILE A 617 2.60 40.96 -8.84
N HIS A 618 1.64 40.77 -9.74
CA HIS A 618 1.18 41.87 -10.62
C HIS A 618 0.82 43.12 -9.81
N PRO A 619 1.19 44.36 -10.26
CA PRO A 619 0.88 45.59 -9.55
C PRO A 619 -0.61 45.77 -9.31
N ASP A 620 -1.43 45.49 -10.32
CA ASP A 620 -2.89 45.48 -10.19
C ASP A 620 -3.32 44.18 -9.52
N VAL A 621 -3.89 44.28 -8.33
CA VAL A 621 -4.37 43.16 -7.51
C VAL A 621 -5.43 42.32 -8.23
N ASN A 622 -6.21 42.94 -9.14
CA ASN A 622 -7.25 42.26 -9.91
C ASN A 622 -6.68 41.40 -11.05
N GLN A 623 -5.44 41.63 -11.44
CA GLN A 623 -4.73 40.86 -12.49
C GLN A 623 -3.77 39.81 -11.91
N ARG A 624 -3.70 39.68 -10.58
CA ARG A 624 -2.88 38.66 -9.95
C ARG A 624 -3.52 37.29 -10.03
N ALA A 625 -2.70 36.28 -10.20
CA ALA A 625 -3.12 34.91 -9.94
C ALA A 625 -3.60 34.78 -8.48
N VAL A 626 -4.72 34.11 -8.27
CA VAL A 626 -5.36 33.99 -6.96
C VAL A 626 -5.25 32.57 -6.40
N VAL A 627 -4.93 31.58 -7.25
CA VAL A 627 -4.81 30.17 -6.88
C VAL A 627 -3.59 29.52 -7.55
N PHE A 628 -2.91 28.66 -6.82
CA PHE A 628 -1.74 27.93 -7.35
C PHE A 628 -2.10 26.95 -8.47
N SER A 629 -3.31 26.38 -8.44
CA SER A 629 -3.76 25.43 -9.46
C SER A 629 -3.72 25.97 -10.89
N GLU A 630 -3.88 27.28 -11.08
CA GLU A 630 -3.74 27.94 -12.38
C GLU A 630 -2.28 28.04 -12.83
N LEU A 631 -1.34 28.12 -11.89
CA LEU A 631 0.08 28.31 -12.17
C LEU A 631 0.87 26.99 -12.30
N VAL A 632 0.44 25.95 -11.61
CA VAL A 632 1.14 24.65 -11.56
C VAL A 632 1.30 24.06 -12.96
N GLU A 633 0.27 24.13 -13.79
CA GLU A 633 0.28 23.56 -15.14
C GLU A 633 1.09 24.41 -16.14
N GLU A 634 1.36 25.67 -15.83
CA GLU A 634 2.19 26.54 -16.65
C GLU A 634 3.70 26.31 -16.45
N ILE A 635 4.11 25.64 -15.35
CA ILE A 635 5.52 25.33 -15.11
C ILE A 635 5.95 24.25 -16.11
N PRO A 636 6.98 24.51 -16.93
CA PRO A 636 7.47 23.53 -17.89
C PRO A 636 7.94 22.23 -17.20
N TYR A 637 7.94 21.13 -17.93
CA TYR A 637 8.65 19.93 -17.49
C TYR A 637 10.16 20.17 -17.45
N ILE A 638 10.85 19.37 -16.65
CA ILE A 638 12.30 19.42 -16.45
C ILE A 638 13.04 18.98 -17.71
#